data_2314db5154d25ea0cfb61b02cda7fa2d
#
_entry.id   2314db5154d25ea0cfb61b02cda7fa2d
#
_cell.length_a   1.000
_cell.length_b   1.000
_cell.length_c   1.000
_cell.angle_alpha   90.00
_cell.angle_beta   90.00
_cell.angle_gamma   90.00
#
_symmetry.space_group_name_H-M   'P 1'
#
loop_
_entity.id
_entity.type
_entity.pdbx_description
1 polymer ?
#
loop_
_entity_poly.entity_id
_entity_poly.type
_entity_poly.pdbx_seq_one_letter_code
_entity_poly.pdbx_strand_id
1 'polypeptide(L)'
;MKLKFVVGYRTNWGQQLCVEGSCKELGEWDNNKAVAMTPTSGELWELEIEISSESCEYNYIVKTEGQDHVIKEFGGARSLEVPKHFEIAHLKDNWRSQHAFENNLLTAPFMKAFFKRENRSYQKISYRKKESYIRLQLRAPRISESYQMGVLGSIDSLGNWDEKNVILMSDQDFPIWTVDLPIDEVDTPFEYKFVIYSHKEEKVVTWESGTNRYFPLYDLSNHKKLVIHSEEEFRYPVGHWKTAGVAIPVFSLRTESSAGVGEFPDIKLMVDWAVKTGMKVVQVLPVNDTVATHTWVDSYPYAAVSVDALHPIYANLGAIGKLKDIKAQKEVETRAKELNALAEVDYEQVMALKMSFFKQSFEDNKASFLKSKEFKSFFSANEHWLPDYAAFCCLRDRNKTPDFTQWGKYEQMTDKELAAFVAPKSKFYDEVAIHYYIQFHLDQQLKDATAYARANGVVLKGDIPIGIYRNSVDAWRLPHLFNMATQAGAPPDDFSITGQNWGFPTYNWEEMSKDDYSWWRERMVKMSDYFDVFRIDHILGFFRIWEIPWEQVEGLMGRFNPSLPFHLDELAERGLHFDYDRFCKPYIREHMIFDLFGNHAESIISTYLDEYSPGCYQMKEFYDTQRKVKEYFDSKIQEEPESADFNNWIRNNLYRLIGEVLFLEAPLSNGRAFNPRMSLHSTYSFNELDHGTREKIDQLYIDYYYRRHNEFWRESAMRKLPMLKDATDMLICGEDLGMVPASVPGVMNELQILSLAIQRMPNDDREFWNPADTPYLSVTSTGSHDMSTLREWWQEDEGQTQRFFNHILGHWGKAPDQCEPWVAKDVISQHLASPSMLAIFPIQDLVAMDGRLRREDPEVERINVPAISQHYWKYRFHLTMEDLLKEEGFNGFLRQMIDQGGRQADY
;
A
#
# COMPACT_ATOMS: atom_id res chain seq x y z
N MET A 1 0.72 36.80 -29.26
CA MET A 1 1.39 37.14 -27.99
C MET A 1 2.76 36.48 -27.98
N LYS A 2 3.81 37.20 -27.61
CA LYS A 2 5.16 36.69 -27.53
C LYS A 2 5.44 36.13 -26.12
N LEU A 3 5.86 34.84 -26.04
CA LEU A 3 6.30 34.19 -24.79
C LEU A 3 7.81 34.02 -24.79
N LYS A 4 8.44 34.26 -23.66
CA LYS A 4 9.83 33.86 -23.39
C LYS A 4 9.86 32.98 -22.18
N PHE A 5 10.16 31.68 -22.39
CA PHE A 5 10.39 30.70 -21.34
C PHE A 5 11.84 30.72 -20.89
N VAL A 6 12.09 30.68 -19.60
CA VAL A 6 13.42 30.58 -19.00
C VAL A 6 13.34 29.56 -17.87
N VAL A 7 14.15 28.51 -17.90
CA VAL A 7 14.16 27.49 -16.84
C VAL A 7 15.58 26.98 -16.57
N GLY A 8 15.91 26.77 -15.31
CA GLY A 8 17.17 26.17 -14.88
C GLY A 8 17.09 24.65 -14.90
N TYR A 9 17.94 23.97 -15.66
CA TYR A 9 18.06 22.51 -15.65
C TYR A 9 19.44 22.06 -16.15
N ARG A 10 20.05 21.13 -15.42
CA ARG A 10 21.31 20.53 -15.80
C ARG A 10 21.09 19.27 -16.62
N THR A 11 21.40 19.32 -17.90
CA THR A 11 21.33 18.17 -18.80
C THR A 11 22.65 17.39 -18.84
N ASN A 12 22.55 16.11 -19.18
CA ASN A 12 23.69 15.28 -19.54
C ASN A 12 23.95 15.36 -21.06
N TRP A 13 25.12 14.90 -21.50
CA TRP A 13 25.44 14.83 -22.91
C TRP A 13 24.41 13.99 -23.68
N GLY A 14 23.93 14.52 -24.81
CA GLY A 14 22.89 13.91 -25.65
C GLY A 14 21.46 14.20 -25.17
N GLN A 15 21.28 15.04 -24.14
CA GLN A 15 19.96 15.48 -23.68
C GLN A 15 19.61 16.88 -24.20
N GLN A 16 18.32 17.05 -24.50
CA GLN A 16 17.72 18.31 -24.96
C GLN A 16 16.51 18.66 -24.13
N LEU A 17 16.51 19.87 -23.55
CA LEU A 17 15.32 20.39 -22.86
C LEU A 17 14.33 20.95 -23.87
N CYS A 18 13.05 20.62 -23.72
CA CYS A 18 11.97 21.06 -24.61
C CYS A 18 10.77 21.55 -23.79
N VAL A 19 9.91 22.35 -24.43
CA VAL A 19 8.58 22.71 -23.92
C VAL A 19 7.53 22.01 -24.77
N GLU A 20 6.58 21.34 -24.14
CA GLU A 20 5.36 20.80 -24.75
C GLU A 20 4.13 21.50 -24.16
N GLY A 21 3.01 21.55 -24.86
CA GLY A 21 1.81 22.18 -24.31
C GLY A 21 0.55 21.95 -25.13
N SER A 22 -0.56 22.48 -24.62
CA SER A 22 -1.91 22.30 -25.19
C SER A 22 -2.16 23.06 -26.51
N CYS A 23 -1.38 24.10 -26.80
CA CYS A 23 -1.56 24.87 -28.01
C CYS A 23 -0.73 24.29 -29.17
N LYS A 24 -1.15 24.62 -30.43
CA LYS A 24 -0.53 24.12 -31.64
C LYS A 24 0.97 24.42 -31.69
N GLU A 25 1.36 25.62 -31.30
CA GLU A 25 2.72 26.09 -31.32
C GLU A 25 3.64 25.35 -30.33
N LEU A 26 3.07 24.71 -29.31
CA LEU A 26 3.78 23.87 -28.33
C LEU A 26 3.55 22.36 -28.52
N GLY A 27 2.99 21.96 -29.69
CA GLY A 27 2.92 20.58 -30.15
C GLY A 27 1.68 19.78 -29.71
N GLU A 28 0.67 20.38 -29.04
CA GLU A 28 -0.60 19.71 -28.70
C GLU A 28 -0.38 18.41 -27.89
N TRP A 29 0.57 18.41 -26.97
CA TRP A 29 1.01 17.26 -26.13
C TRP A 29 1.67 16.10 -26.90
N ASP A 30 2.03 16.33 -28.19
CA ASP A 30 2.83 15.37 -28.95
C ASP A 30 4.31 15.57 -28.61
N ASN A 31 4.90 14.66 -27.83
CA ASN A 31 6.30 14.72 -27.44
C ASN A 31 7.24 14.93 -28.65
N ASN A 32 6.89 14.40 -29.84
CA ASN A 32 7.70 14.56 -31.05
C ASN A 32 7.68 15.99 -31.59
N LYS A 33 6.63 16.75 -31.27
CA LYS A 33 6.47 18.16 -31.70
C LYS A 33 6.83 19.16 -30.61
N ALA A 34 7.25 18.70 -29.41
CA ALA A 34 7.72 19.57 -28.36
C ALA A 34 8.87 20.46 -28.84
N VAL A 35 8.84 21.74 -28.48
CA VAL A 35 9.75 22.78 -28.98
C VAL A 35 11.05 22.78 -28.17
N ALA A 36 12.17 22.60 -28.85
CA ALA A 36 13.50 22.59 -28.25
C ALA A 36 13.88 23.97 -27.70
N MET A 37 14.43 24.01 -26.50
CA MET A 37 14.98 25.19 -25.87
C MET A 37 16.46 25.37 -26.24
N THR A 38 16.98 26.57 -26.14
CA THR A 38 18.38 26.90 -26.40
C THR A 38 19.11 27.07 -25.06
N PRO A 39 20.25 26.37 -24.85
CA PRO A 39 21.03 26.58 -23.62
C PRO A 39 21.73 27.96 -23.66
N THR A 40 21.73 28.61 -22.51
CA THR A 40 22.44 29.87 -22.28
C THR A 40 23.52 29.69 -21.20
N SER A 41 24.02 30.76 -20.60
CA SER A 41 25.01 30.67 -19.52
C SER A 41 24.40 30.19 -18.22
N GLY A 42 25.12 29.34 -17.44
CA GLY A 42 24.74 29.00 -16.06
C GLY A 42 23.60 28.00 -15.92
N GLU A 43 23.55 26.96 -16.75
CA GLU A 43 22.53 25.91 -16.71
C GLU A 43 21.08 26.41 -17.03
N LEU A 44 20.95 27.64 -17.56
CA LEU A 44 19.67 28.18 -17.98
C LEU A 44 19.37 27.81 -19.43
N TRP A 45 18.09 27.55 -19.70
CA TRP A 45 17.55 27.26 -21.02
C TRP A 45 16.49 28.28 -21.35
N GLU A 46 16.47 28.77 -22.60
CA GLU A 46 15.55 29.78 -23.09
C GLU A 46 14.82 29.32 -24.35
N LEU A 47 13.56 29.76 -24.49
CA LEU A 47 12.75 29.61 -25.69
C LEU A 47 11.91 30.86 -25.85
N GLU A 48 12.01 31.51 -27.04
CA GLU A 48 11.07 32.55 -27.45
C GLU A 48 10.14 32.02 -28.53
N ILE A 49 8.84 32.20 -28.35
CA ILE A 49 7.81 31.72 -29.29
C ILE A 49 6.61 32.66 -29.30
N GLU A 50 5.95 32.76 -30.45
CA GLU A 50 4.66 33.46 -30.56
C GLU A 50 3.52 32.44 -30.49
N ILE A 51 2.55 32.66 -29.63
CA ILE A 51 1.34 31.85 -29.54
C ILE A 51 0.10 32.66 -29.90
N SER A 52 -0.89 31.96 -30.47
CA SER A 52 -2.15 32.55 -30.89
C SER A 52 -3.19 32.62 -29.76
N SER A 53 -3.07 31.77 -28.78
CA SER A 53 -3.99 31.66 -27.60
C SER A 53 -3.61 32.63 -26.47
N GLU A 54 -4.60 33.02 -25.66
CA GLU A 54 -4.42 33.83 -24.43
C GLU A 54 -4.14 32.96 -23.23
N SER A 55 -4.53 31.67 -23.30
CA SER A 55 -4.27 30.67 -22.28
C SER A 55 -3.69 29.40 -22.93
N CYS A 56 -2.75 28.80 -22.28
CA CYS A 56 -2.27 27.47 -22.63
C CYS A 56 -1.78 26.72 -21.38
N GLU A 57 -1.77 25.42 -21.49
CA GLU A 57 -1.08 24.57 -20.54
C GLU A 57 0.24 24.12 -21.14
N TYR A 58 1.28 23.96 -20.32
CA TYR A 58 2.60 23.55 -20.77
C TYR A 58 3.37 22.76 -19.73
N ASN A 59 4.35 21.98 -20.16
CA ASN A 59 5.33 21.29 -19.33
C ASN A 59 6.72 21.40 -19.93
N TYR A 60 7.72 21.21 -19.09
CA TYR A 60 9.08 20.98 -19.52
C TYR A 60 9.37 19.48 -19.59
N ILE A 61 10.03 19.05 -20.64
CA ILE A 61 10.45 17.67 -20.84
C ILE A 61 11.91 17.60 -21.28
N VAL A 62 12.61 16.52 -20.91
CA VAL A 62 13.97 16.24 -21.37
C VAL A 62 13.92 15.04 -22.31
N LYS A 63 14.42 15.24 -23.54
CA LYS A 63 14.60 14.19 -24.54
C LYS A 63 16.04 13.73 -24.54
N THR A 64 16.28 12.43 -24.69
CA THR A 64 17.61 11.84 -24.82
C THR A 64 17.76 11.28 -26.23
N GLU A 65 18.86 11.61 -26.92
CA GLU A 65 19.13 11.12 -28.27
C GLU A 65 19.13 9.59 -28.33
N GLY A 66 18.35 9.02 -29.25
CA GLY A 66 18.22 7.57 -29.44
C GLY A 66 17.33 6.86 -28.42
N GLN A 67 16.60 7.60 -27.58
CA GLN A 67 15.63 7.03 -26.64
C GLN A 67 14.22 7.59 -26.95
N ASP A 68 13.23 6.70 -26.94
CA ASP A 68 11.82 7.09 -27.09
C ASP A 68 11.23 7.64 -25.78
N HIS A 69 11.81 7.28 -24.64
CA HIS A 69 11.36 7.75 -23.33
C HIS A 69 11.80 9.19 -23.08
N VAL A 70 10.86 10.01 -22.57
CA VAL A 70 11.11 11.40 -22.17
C VAL A 70 11.04 11.52 -20.64
N ILE A 71 11.92 12.36 -20.07
CA ILE A 71 11.85 12.70 -18.65
C ILE A 71 10.93 13.92 -18.54
N LYS A 72 9.84 13.79 -17.77
CA LYS A 72 8.89 14.88 -17.49
C LYS A 72 9.15 15.49 -16.12
N GLU A 73 8.88 16.77 -15.95
CA GLU A 73 8.83 17.38 -14.62
C GLU A 73 7.66 16.81 -13.78
N PHE A 74 7.72 16.96 -12.46
CA PHE A 74 6.69 16.47 -11.56
C PHE A 74 5.41 17.31 -11.64
N GLY A 75 4.27 16.62 -11.40
CA GLY A 75 2.95 17.23 -11.38
C GLY A 75 2.35 17.44 -12.76
N GLY A 76 1.11 17.89 -12.77
CA GLY A 76 0.38 18.17 -14.01
C GLY A 76 0.93 19.36 -14.78
N ALA A 77 0.31 19.65 -15.90
CA ALA A 77 0.64 20.81 -16.72
C ALA A 77 0.60 22.12 -15.93
N ARG A 78 1.50 23.03 -16.24
CA ARG A 78 1.45 24.40 -15.76
C ARG A 78 0.38 25.15 -16.54
N SER A 79 -0.50 25.85 -15.85
CA SER A 79 -1.49 26.70 -16.47
C SER A 79 -0.91 28.10 -16.66
N LEU A 80 -1.02 28.63 -17.87
CA LEU A 80 -0.66 29.98 -18.22
C LEU A 80 -1.87 30.74 -18.74
N GLU A 81 -2.23 31.81 -18.02
CA GLU A 81 -3.23 32.75 -18.48
C GLU A 81 -2.60 34.15 -18.52
N VAL A 82 -2.53 34.70 -19.71
CA VAL A 82 -1.96 36.05 -19.93
C VAL A 82 -3.05 36.99 -20.44
N PRO A 83 -3.42 37.98 -19.65
CA PRO A 83 -4.44 38.95 -20.03
C PRO A 83 -4.10 39.70 -21.32
N LYS A 84 -5.10 39.99 -22.15
CA LYS A 84 -4.99 40.67 -23.48
C LYS A 84 -4.23 42.00 -23.50
N HIS A 85 -4.04 42.62 -22.39
CA HIS A 85 -3.36 43.88 -22.33
C HIS A 85 -1.83 43.76 -22.36
N PHE A 86 -1.28 42.58 -22.12
CA PHE A 86 0.13 42.30 -22.26
C PHE A 86 0.46 41.83 -23.66
N GLU A 87 1.58 42.32 -24.19
CA GLU A 87 2.09 41.95 -25.52
C GLU A 87 3.14 40.86 -25.39
N ILE A 88 3.86 40.84 -24.28
CA ILE A 88 4.96 39.93 -23.98
C ILE A 88 4.79 39.33 -22.58
N ALA A 89 4.96 38.03 -22.45
CA ALA A 89 5.09 37.38 -21.16
C ALA A 89 6.46 36.69 -21.02
N HIS A 90 7.19 37.03 -19.96
CA HIS A 90 8.44 36.34 -19.60
C HIS A 90 8.14 35.36 -18.47
N LEU A 91 8.37 34.07 -18.66
CA LEU A 91 8.17 33.02 -17.70
C LEU A 91 9.53 32.55 -17.17
N LYS A 92 9.83 32.84 -15.92
CA LYS A 92 10.99 32.33 -15.23
C LYS A 92 10.55 31.23 -14.28
N ASP A 93 10.72 30.02 -14.70
CA ASP A 93 10.30 28.83 -13.98
C ASP A 93 11.49 28.09 -13.37
N ASN A 94 11.18 27.25 -12.39
CA ASN A 94 12.08 26.26 -11.86
C ASN A 94 11.61 24.86 -12.27
N TRP A 95 12.55 23.95 -12.60
CA TRP A 95 12.23 22.56 -12.87
C TRP A 95 11.62 21.89 -11.62
N ARG A 96 10.46 21.28 -11.76
CA ARG A 96 9.81 20.52 -10.67
C ARG A 96 10.38 19.11 -10.63
N SER A 97 11.28 18.86 -9.67
CA SER A 97 11.92 17.54 -9.52
C SER A 97 10.92 16.46 -9.17
N GLN A 98 11.02 15.29 -9.79
CA GLN A 98 10.29 14.08 -9.42
C GLN A 98 10.64 13.57 -8.02
N HIS A 99 11.82 13.93 -7.50
CA HIS A 99 12.40 13.39 -6.27
C HIS A 99 12.31 14.35 -5.08
N ALA A 100 11.55 15.43 -5.18
CA ALA A 100 11.36 16.35 -4.06
C ALA A 100 10.43 15.71 -3.01
N PHE A 101 10.83 15.70 -1.74
CA PHE A 101 10.04 15.14 -0.63
C PHE A 101 8.65 15.77 -0.49
N GLU A 102 8.57 17.05 -0.78
CA GLU A 102 7.36 17.87 -0.75
C GLU A 102 6.31 17.43 -1.78
N ASN A 103 6.68 16.64 -2.79
CA ASN A 103 5.73 16.11 -3.76
C ASN A 103 4.64 15.24 -3.07
N ASN A 104 5.01 14.53 -2.01
CA ASN A 104 4.05 13.76 -1.23
C ASN A 104 2.97 14.63 -0.56
N LEU A 105 3.28 15.91 -0.29
CA LEU A 105 2.32 16.86 0.29
C LEU A 105 1.25 17.34 -0.72
N LEU A 106 1.36 16.92 -1.98
CA LEU A 106 0.36 17.17 -3.03
C LEU A 106 -0.60 16.00 -3.24
N THR A 107 -0.45 14.92 -2.46
CA THR A 107 -1.31 13.74 -2.55
C THR A 107 -2.63 13.93 -1.79
N ALA A 108 -3.57 13.00 -2.01
CA ALA A 108 -4.93 13.06 -1.49
C ALA A 108 -5.07 13.42 0.00
N PRO A 109 -4.31 12.80 0.94
CA PRO A 109 -4.48 13.10 2.36
C PRO A 109 -4.25 14.58 2.68
N PHE A 110 -3.29 15.20 1.99
CA PHE A 110 -2.98 16.61 2.21
C PHE A 110 -4.01 17.52 1.55
N MET A 111 -4.36 17.26 0.30
CA MET A 111 -5.22 18.12 -0.49
C MET A 111 -6.71 17.97 -0.14
N LYS A 112 -7.14 16.80 0.33
CA LYS A 112 -8.55 16.50 0.64
C LYS A 112 -8.89 16.60 2.14
N ALA A 113 -7.89 16.55 3.04
CA ALA A 113 -8.12 16.55 4.50
C ALA A 113 -7.23 17.52 5.26
N PHE A 114 -5.89 17.34 5.27
CA PHE A 114 -5.00 18.09 6.18
C PHE A 114 -4.89 19.58 5.84
N PHE A 115 -4.78 19.91 4.55
CA PHE A 115 -4.65 21.29 4.06
C PHE A 115 -5.77 21.64 3.08
N LYS A 116 -6.95 21.05 3.27
CA LYS A 116 -8.12 21.32 2.45
C LYS A 116 -8.47 22.81 2.48
N ARG A 117 -8.74 23.40 1.31
CA ARG A 117 -9.23 24.76 1.15
C ARG A 117 -10.51 24.76 0.33
N GLU A 118 -11.64 25.08 0.95
CA GLU A 118 -12.96 25.15 0.30
C GLU A 118 -13.25 26.56 -0.23
N ASN A 119 -12.88 27.56 0.57
CA ASN A 119 -13.14 28.97 0.26
C ASN A 119 -11.88 29.63 -0.29
N ARG A 120 -11.71 29.57 -1.61
CA ARG A 120 -10.54 30.17 -2.27
C ARG A 120 -10.76 31.66 -2.53
N SER A 121 -9.76 32.46 -2.23
CA SER A 121 -9.81 33.91 -2.43
C SER A 121 -9.34 34.26 -3.83
N TYR A 122 -10.21 34.91 -4.58
CA TYR A 122 -9.86 35.48 -5.88
C TYR A 122 -9.67 36.98 -5.75
N GLN A 123 -8.46 37.48 -5.97
CA GLN A 123 -8.22 38.91 -6.17
C GLN A 123 -8.39 39.24 -7.65
N LYS A 124 -9.51 39.86 -8.01
CA LYS A 124 -9.69 40.44 -9.33
C LYS A 124 -8.78 41.63 -9.53
N ILE A 125 -7.67 41.44 -10.20
CA ILE A 125 -6.69 42.48 -10.48
C ILE A 125 -7.18 43.31 -11.67
N SER A 126 -7.21 44.64 -11.49
CA SER A 126 -7.48 45.58 -12.57
C SER A 126 -6.15 46.12 -13.10
N TYR A 127 -5.65 45.52 -14.18
CA TYR A 127 -4.42 45.99 -14.81
C TYR A 127 -4.57 47.37 -15.41
N ARG A 128 -3.66 48.27 -15.04
CA ARG A 128 -3.65 49.66 -15.59
C ARG A 128 -3.06 49.67 -17.00
N LYS A 129 -3.67 50.39 -17.91
CA LYS A 129 -3.16 50.54 -19.29
C LYS A 129 -1.75 51.15 -19.26
N LYS A 130 -0.80 50.55 -19.95
CA LYS A 130 0.60 50.93 -20.09
C LYS A 130 1.54 50.59 -18.93
N GLU A 131 1.13 49.88 -17.94
CA GLU A 131 2.02 49.39 -16.88
C GLU A 131 2.49 47.97 -17.16
N SER A 132 3.72 47.64 -16.76
CA SER A 132 4.22 46.26 -16.66
C SER A 132 3.88 45.70 -15.29
N TYR A 133 3.77 44.37 -15.19
CA TYR A 133 3.47 43.66 -13.94
C TYR A 133 4.43 42.51 -13.72
N ILE A 134 4.72 42.25 -12.43
CA ILE A 134 5.38 41.04 -12.00
C ILE A 134 4.31 40.16 -11.34
N ARG A 135 4.22 38.91 -11.77
CA ARG A 135 3.49 37.86 -11.08
C ARG A 135 4.48 37.03 -10.27
N LEU A 136 4.42 37.11 -8.96
CA LEU A 136 5.13 36.16 -8.10
C LEU A 136 4.25 34.94 -7.86
N GLN A 137 4.81 33.75 -8.08
CA GLN A 137 4.14 32.47 -7.83
C GLN A 137 4.97 31.65 -6.84
N LEU A 138 4.29 30.97 -5.92
CA LEU A 138 4.92 30.15 -4.91
C LEU A 138 4.10 28.88 -4.65
N ARG A 139 4.74 27.72 -4.61
CA ARG A 139 4.10 26.49 -4.14
C ARG A 139 4.19 26.39 -2.62
N ALA A 140 3.05 26.38 -1.92
CA ALA A 140 2.98 26.22 -0.48
C ALA A 140 1.73 25.44 -0.06
N PRO A 141 1.80 24.09 -0.01
CA PRO A 141 0.65 23.25 0.30
C PRO A 141 0.30 23.19 1.81
N ARG A 142 1.26 23.46 2.73
CA ARG A 142 1.08 23.33 4.20
C ARG A 142 0.37 24.52 4.84
N ILE A 143 -0.59 25.13 4.14
CA ILE A 143 -1.29 26.32 4.61
C ILE A 143 -2.79 26.04 4.71
N SER A 144 -3.32 25.88 5.92
CA SER A 144 -4.74 25.64 6.15
C SER A 144 -5.60 26.91 5.94
N GLU A 145 -6.93 26.76 5.93
CA GLU A 145 -7.85 27.89 5.68
C GLU A 145 -7.73 29.05 6.68
N SER A 146 -7.21 28.79 7.89
CA SER A 146 -6.99 29.83 8.91
C SER A 146 -5.85 30.80 8.58
N TYR A 147 -5.03 30.45 7.58
CA TYR A 147 -3.85 31.21 7.20
C TYR A 147 -3.84 31.53 5.71
N GLN A 148 -3.07 32.53 5.34
CA GLN A 148 -2.85 32.95 3.95
C GLN A 148 -1.38 33.29 3.73
N MET A 149 -0.90 33.02 2.52
CA MET A 149 0.43 33.46 2.12
C MET A 149 0.42 34.98 1.89
N GLY A 150 1.51 35.62 2.26
CA GLY A 150 1.79 37.02 1.95
C GLY A 150 3.22 37.20 1.48
N VAL A 151 3.51 38.38 0.97
CA VAL A 151 4.87 38.76 0.54
C VAL A 151 5.18 40.18 1.09
N LEU A 152 6.43 40.34 1.49
CA LEU A 152 7.00 41.65 1.90
C LEU A 152 8.36 41.82 1.20
N GLY A 153 8.79 43.03 0.97
CA GLY A 153 10.05 43.33 0.32
C GLY A 153 10.55 44.74 0.48
N SER A 154 11.64 45.07 -0.20
CA SER A 154 12.41 46.30 -0.08
C SER A 154 11.83 47.49 -0.86
N ILE A 155 10.73 47.32 -1.57
CA ILE A 155 10.09 48.36 -2.39
C ILE A 155 8.72 48.73 -1.83
N ASP A 156 8.22 49.92 -2.19
CA ASP A 156 6.94 50.42 -1.69
C ASP A 156 5.76 49.49 -2.01
N SER A 157 5.74 48.95 -3.22
CA SER A 157 4.71 47.97 -3.65
C SER A 157 4.76 46.65 -2.90
N LEU A 158 5.82 46.33 -2.15
CA LEU A 158 5.97 45.20 -1.25
C LEU A 158 6.05 45.61 0.23
N GLY A 159 5.54 46.79 0.60
CA GLY A 159 5.37 47.25 1.95
C GLY A 159 6.62 47.67 2.71
N ASN A 160 7.79 47.75 2.06
CA ASN A 160 9.06 48.20 2.68
C ASN A 160 9.39 47.44 3.98
N TRP A 161 9.18 46.14 4.00
CA TRP A 161 9.39 45.23 5.15
C TRP A 161 8.47 45.50 6.36
N ASP A 162 7.46 46.40 6.27
CA ASP A 162 6.50 46.66 7.35
C ASP A 162 5.38 45.61 7.30
N GLU A 163 5.30 44.73 8.31
CA GLU A 163 4.30 43.67 8.43
C GLU A 163 2.85 44.17 8.32
N LYS A 164 2.60 45.45 8.66
CA LYS A 164 1.29 46.06 8.49
C LYS A 164 0.88 46.26 7.03
N ASN A 165 1.86 46.28 6.15
CA ASN A 165 1.69 46.48 4.72
C ASN A 165 1.86 45.18 3.92
N VAL A 166 1.69 44.01 4.58
CA VAL A 166 1.82 42.70 3.91
C VAL A 166 0.87 42.61 2.72
N ILE A 167 1.38 42.19 1.60
CA ILE A 167 0.60 41.94 0.40
C ILE A 167 0.15 40.49 0.42
N LEU A 168 -1.16 40.24 0.60
CA LEU A 168 -1.72 38.90 0.61
C LEU A 168 -1.81 38.34 -0.79
N MET A 169 -1.46 37.02 -0.93
CA MET A 169 -1.46 36.30 -2.18
C MET A 169 -2.80 35.58 -2.40
N SER A 170 -3.20 35.43 -3.65
CA SER A 170 -4.36 34.61 -4.03
C SER A 170 -4.06 33.13 -3.94
N ASP A 171 -5.01 32.35 -3.45
CA ASP A 171 -5.00 30.87 -3.41
C ASP A 171 -5.95 30.23 -4.41
N GLN A 172 -6.36 30.94 -5.45
CA GLN A 172 -7.27 30.41 -6.47
C GLN A 172 -6.77 29.10 -7.06
N ASP A 173 -5.47 29.03 -7.32
CA ASP A 173 -4.79 27.87 -7.90
C ASP A 173 -4.06 27.04 -6.84
N PHE A 174 -4.56 27.05 -5.58
CA PHE A 174 -3.95 26.28 -4.51
C PHE A 174 -3.61 24.85 -4.94
N PRO A 175 -2.39 24.40 -4.64
CA PRO A 175 -1.38 24.89 -3.70
C PRO A 175 -0.40 25.95 -4.26
N ILE A 176 -0.67 26.49 -5.44
CA ILE A 176 0.10 27.62 -6.00
C ILE A 176 -0.54 28.93 -5.52
N TRP A 177 0.26 29.76 -4.89
CA TRP A 177 -0.09 31.10 -4.44
C TRP A 177 0.42 32.14 -5.42
N THR A 178 -0.39 33.11 -5.76
CA THR A 178 -0.05 34.12 -6.75
C THR A 178 -0.34 35.54 -6.26
N VAL A 179 0.51 36.48 -6.69
CA VAL A 179 0.26 37.92 -6.52
C VAL A 179 0.79 38.66 -7.72
N ASP A 180 0.00 39.63 -8.23
CA ASP A 180 0.40 40.49 -9.34
C ASP A 180 0.70 41.88 -8.80
N LEU A 181 1.90 42.40 -9.06
CA LEU A 181 2.40 43.65 -8.59
C LEU A 181 2.65 44.60 -9.78
N PRO A 182 2.12 45.85 -9.78
CA PRO A 182 2.53 46.84 -10.73
C PRO A 182 3.99 47.20 -10.45
N ILE A 183 4.80 47.34 -11.53
CA ILE A 183 6.22 47.60 -11.36
C ILE A 183 6.71 48.56 -12.41
N ASP A 184 7.57 49.51 -12.03
CA ASP A 184 8.32 50.38 -12.86
C ASP A 184 9.80 49.95 -12.95
N GLU A 185 10.52 50.39 -13.98
CA GLU A 185 11.97 50.13 -14.13
C GLU A 185 12.81 50.47 -12.92
N VAL A 186 12.40 51.54 -12.19
CA VAL A 186 13.10 52.07 -11.02
C VAL A 186 13.01 51.13 -9.81
N ASP A 187 12.04 50.23 -9.81
CA ASP A 187 11.77 49.31 -8.68
C ASP A 187 12.61 48.02 -8.74
N THR A 188 13.34 47.75 -9.81
CA THR A 188 14.21 46.56 -9.90
C THR A 188 15.68 46.95 -9.87
N PRO A 189 16.58 46.11 -9.30
CA PRO A 189 16.32 44.86 -8.55
C PRO A 189 15.78 45.12 -7.15
N PHE A 190 15.12 44.15 -6.57
CA PHE A 190 14.61 44.23 -5.19
C PHE A 190 14.76 42.90 -4.43
N GLU A 191 14.70 42.98 -3.09
CA GLU A 191 14.68 41.82 -2.22
C GLU A 191 13.27 41.60 -1.66
N TYR A 192 12.89 40.35 -1.40
CA TYR A 192 11.59 40.01 -0.84
C TYR A 192 11.66 38.72 -0.03
N LYS A 193 10.63 38.48 0.78
CA LYS A 193 10.36 37.21 1.48
C LYS A 193 8.87 36.93 1.48
N PHE A 194 8.55 35.63 1.48
CA PHE A 194 7.19 35.18 1.75
C PHE A 194 6.95 35.03 3.24
N VAL A 195 5.70 35.24 3.64
CA VAL A 195 5.25 35.19 5.03
C VAL A 195 3.92 34.45 5.14
N ILE A 196 3.63 33.91 6.32
CA ILE A 196 2.32 33.34 6.65
C ILE A 196 1.56 34.33 7.50
N TYR A 197 0.37 34.69 7.05
CA TYR A 197 -0.56 35.65 7.73
C TYR A 197 -1.69 34.88 8.40
N SER A 198 -2.00 35.15 9.65
CA SER A 198 -3.12 34.58 10.39
C SER A 198 -4.34 35.52 10.29
N HIS A 199 -5.44 34.99 9.72
CA HIS A 199 -6.71 35.73 9.70
C HIS A 199 -7.31 35.95 11.10
N LYS A 200 -7.06 35.02 12.02
CA LYS A 200 -7.53 35.07 13.40
C LYS A 200 -6.81 36.14 14.23
N GLU A 201 -5.50 36.27 14.03
CA GLU A 201 -4.65 37.20 14.78
C GLU A 201 -4.45 38.54 14.03
N GLU A 202 -4.90 38.59 12.77
CA GLU A 202 -4.76 39.75 11.87
C GLU A 202 -3.31 40.25 11.74
N LYS A 203 -2.33 39.32 11.70
CA LYS A 203 -0.91 39.67 11.65
C LYS A 203 -0.10 38.58 10.93
N VAL A 204 1.12 38.92 10.53
CA VAL A 204 2.13 37.97 10.13
C VAL A 204 2.55 37.12 11.34
N VAL A 205 2.48 35.82 11.21
CA VAL A 205 2.84 34.85 12.27
C VAL A 205 4.15 34.12 12.00
N THR A 206 4.55 34.05 10.75
CA THR A 206 5.75 33.30 10.38
C THR A 206 6.41 33.91 9.13
N TRP A 207 7.71 34.08 9.17
CA TRP A 207 8.55 34.43 8.03
C TRP A 207 9.20 33.15 7.47
N GLU A 208 9.37 33.07 6.14
CA GLU A 208 10.18 32.00 5.57
C GLU A 208 11.62 32.00 6.09
N SER A 209 12.24 30.84 6.20
CA SER A 209 13.63 30.71 6.64
C SER A 209 14.65 31.09 5.56
N GLY A 210 15.92 31.22 5.95
CA GLY A 210 17.01 31.53 5.02
C GLY A 210 17.13 33.02 4.68
N THR A 211 17.94 33.32 3.67
CA THR A 211 18.19 34.69 3.16
C THR A 211 16.98 35.22 2.39
N ASN A 212 16.93 36.55 2.23
CA ASN A 212 15.95 37.20 1.35
C ASN A 212 16.06 36.60 -0.07
N ARG A 213 14.94 36.54 -0.74
CA ARG A 213 14.89 36.25 -2.18
C ARG A 213 15.25 37.51 -2.93
N TYR A 214 15.78 37.34 -4.12
CA TYR A 214 16.26 38.41 -4.97
C TYR A 214 15.54 38.38 -6.32
N PHE A 215 14.88 39.50 -6.64
CA PHE A 215 14.32 39.70 -7.95
C PHE A 215 15.33 40.48 -8.79
N PRO A 216 15.82 39.93 -9.93
CA PRO A 216 16.87 40.60 -10.72
C PRO A 216 16.37 41.80 -11.50
N LEU A 217 17.30 42.57 -12.04
CA LEU A 217 17.01 43.66 -12.97
C LEU A 217 16.37 43.07 -14.24
N TYR A 218 15.21 43.59 -14.60
CA TYR A 218 14.54 43.30 -15.85
C TYR A 218 14.47 44.55 -16.72
N ASP A 219 14.66 44.41 -18.04
CA ASP A 219 14.35 45.44 -19.01
C ASP A 219 12.84 45.58 -19.19
N LEU A 220 12.25 46.53 -18.51
CA LEU A 220 10.81 46.88 -18.57
C LEU A 220 10.54 48.07 -19.47
N SER A 221 11.53 48.54 -20.25
CA SER A 221 11.50 49.76 -21.07
C SER A 221 10.38 49.81 -22.12
N ASN A 222 9.87 48.66 -22.56
CA ASN A 222 8.67 48.58 -23.37
C ASN A 222 7.46 48.19 -22.49
N HIS A 223 6.58 49.15 -22.28
CA HIS A 223 5.35 48.90 -21.52
C HIS A 223 4.54 47.72 -22.02
N LYS A 224 3.73 47.09 -21.14
CA LYS A 224 2.87 45.90 -21.37
C LYS A 224 3.59 44.56 -21.33
N LYS A 225 4.58 44.41 -20.48
CA LYS A 225 5.19 43.11 -20.15
C LYS A 225 4.60 42.52 -18.87
N LEU A 226 4.33 41.22 -18.88
CA LEU A 226 4.08 40.43 -17.70
C LEU A 226 5.31 39.55 -17.42
N VAL A 227 5.95 39.72 -16.29
CA VAL A 227 7.04 38.84 -15.83
C VAL A 227 6.50 37.87 -14.81
N ILE A 228 6.38 36.61 -15.15
CA ILE A 228 5.97 35.54 -14.23
C ILE A 228 7.22 34.93 -13.62
N HIS A 229 7.35 35.06 -12.30
CA HIS A 229 8.47 34.54 -11.55
C HIS A 229 7.96 33.45 -10.59
N SER A 230 8.20 32.20 -10.98
CA SER A 230 7.78 31.03 -10.21
C SER A 230 8.89 30.61 -9.25
N GLU A 231 8.59 30.63 -7.94
CA GLU A 231 9.46 30.12 -6.91
C GLU A 231 9.13 28.66 -6.62
N GLU A 232 10.12 27.85 -6.26
CA GLU A 232 9.93 26.41 -6.06
C GLU A 232 8.99 26.15 -4.89
N GLU A 233 9.35 26.63 -3.67
CA GLU A 233 8.65 26.32 -2.45
C GLU A 233 8.83 27.38 -1.39
N PHE A 234 7.85 27.43 -0.45
CA PHE A 234 7.98 28.16 0.79
C PHE A 234 9.02 27.47 1.70
N ARG A 235 9.97 28.22 2.22
CA ARG A 235 11.01 27.70 3.11
C ARG A 235 10.49 27.65 4.55
N TYR A 236 9.79 26.59 4.91
CA TYR A 236 9.20 26.43 6.24
C TYR A 236 10.28 26.48 7.32
N PRO A 237 10.14 27.32 8.36
CA PRO A 237 11.10 27.38 9.48
C PRO A 237 11.02 26.16 10.42
N VAL A 238 9.87 25.49 10.47
CA VAL A 238 9.69 24.20 11.12
C VAL A 238 10.03 23.08 10.12
N GLY A 239 10.66 22.03 10.58
CA GLY A 239 11.12 20.94 9.70
C GLY A 239 10.05 20.28 8.84
N HIS A 240 10.35 19.08 8.35
CA HIS A 240 9.39 18.33 7.53
C HIS A 240 8.10 18.02 8.28
N TRP A 241 6.99 18.01 7.56
CA TRP A 241 5.69 17.67 8.11
C TRP A 241 5.65 16.21 8.57
N LYS A 242 5.13 15.99 9.79
CA LYS A 242 5.01 14.67 10.39
C LYS A 242 3.69 14.53 11.12
N THR A 243 3.14 13.31 11.16
CA THR A 243 1.95 13.05 11.99
C THR A 243 1.98 11.64 12.62
N ALA A 244 1.02 11.40 13.53
CA ALA A 244 0.79 10.12 14.16
C ALA A 244 -0.55 9.53 13.73
N GLY A 245 -0.68 8.20 13.89
CA GLY A 245 -1.89 7.47 13.58
C GLY A 245 -2.03 6.20 14.41
N VAL A 246 -3.16 5.54 14.26
CA VAL A 246 -3.48 4.27 14.90
C VAL A 246 -3.83 3.23 13.85
N ALA A 247 -3.41 1.98 14.10
CA ALA A 247 -3.77 0.81 13.30
C ALA A 247 -4.74 -0.08 14.08
N ILE A 248 -5.86 -0.40 13.45
CA ILE A 248 -6.86 -1.34 13.96
C ILE A 248 -7.66 -1.93 12.79
N PRO A 249 -7.83 -3.27 12.71
CA PRO A 249 -8.74 -3.87 11.73
C PRO A 249 -10.17 -3.39 11.96
N VAL A 250 -10.95 -3.15 10.90
CA VAL A 250 -12.35 -2.76 11.05
C VAL A 250 -13.11 -3.80 11.87
N PHE A 251 -12.94 -5.11 11.59
CA PHE A 251 -13.61 -6.18 12.32
C PHE A 251 -13.30 -6.20 13.82
N SER A 252 -12.17 -5.63 14.23
CA SER A 252 -11.78 -5.57 15.65
C SER A 252 -12.39 -4.42 16.44
N LEU A 253 -12.96 -3.42 15.76
CA LEU A 253 -13.64 -2.31 16.43
C LEU A 253 -14.82 -2.82 17.28
N ARG A 254 -15.03 -2.15 18.42
CA ARG A 254 -16.17 -2.41 19.31
C ARG A 254 -16.86 -1.11 19.64
N THR A 255 -18.17 -1.05 19.39
CA THR A 255 -19.05 0.02 19.85
C THR A 255 -20.26 -0.56 20.58
N GLU A 256 -21.01 0.27 21.27
CA GLU A 256 -22.24 -0.17 21.94
C GLU A 256 -23.31 -0.68 20.94
N SER A 257 -23.25 -0.21 19.70
CA SER A 257 -24.23 -0.50 18.64
C SER A 257 -23.79 -1.59 17.63
N SER A 258 -22.55 -2.07 17.69
CA SER A 258 -22.04 -3.11 16.77
C SER A 258 -22.79 -4.43 16.90
N ALA A 259 -22.85 -5.21 15.83
CA ALA A 259 -23.47 -6.53 15.80
C ALA A 259 -22.46 -7.69 15.97
N GLY A 260 -21.57 -7.61 16.96
CA GLY A 260 -20.58 -8.65 17.27
C GLY A 260 -19.28 -8.54 16.49
N VAL A 261 -19.15 -7.51 15.65
CA VAL A 261 -17.97 -7.19 14.81
C VAL A 261 -17.93 -5.69 14.59
N GLY A 262 -16.78 -5.12 14.33
CA GLY A 262 -16.68 -3.73 13.89
C GLY A 262 -17.26 -3.51 12.50
N GLU A 263 -17.96 -2.42 12.31
CA GLU A 263 -18.71 -2.06 11.11
C GLU A 263 -18.22 -0.72 10.53
N PHE A 264 -18.48 -0.43 9.25
CA PHE A 264 -17.99 0.81 8.62
C PHE A 264 -18.38 2.10 9.36
N PRO A 265 -19.62 2.27 9.85
CA PRO A 265 -19.94 3.46 10.65
C PRO A 265 -19.18 3.59 12.00
N ASP A 266 -18.67 2.48 12.55
CA ASP A 266 -17.87 2.50 13.79
C ASP A 266 -16.54 3.24 13.60
N ILE A 267 -16.04 3.31 12.36
CA ILE A 267 -14.86 4.09 11.98
C ILE A 267 -15.00 5.57 12.41
N LYS A 268 -16.23 6.11 12.43
CA LYS A 268 -16.46 7.52 12.84
C LYS A 268 -16.08 7.75 14.30
N LEU A 269 -16.42 6.84 15.21
CA LEU A 269 -15.99 6.96 16.62
C LEU A 269 -14.47 6.79 16.77
N MET A 270 -13.85 5.97 15.92
CA MET A 270 -12.39 5.86 15.86
C MET A 270 -11.75 7.17 15.35
N VAL A 271 -12.38 7.84 14.40
CA VAL A 271 -11.98 9.18 13.91
C VAL A 271 -12.10 10.20 15.05
N ASP A 272 -13.20 10.19 15.82
CA ASP A 272 -13.39 11.09 16.96
C ASP A 272 -12.29 10.91 18.01
N TRP A 273 -11.90 9.65 18.26
CA TRP A 273 -10.81 9.36 19.18
C TRP A 273 -9.44 9.82 18.62
N ALA A 274 -9.21 9.65 17.33
CA ALA A 274 -8.00 10.14 16.67
C ALA A 274 -7.89 11.68 16.77
N VAL A 275 -8.99 12.40 16.51
CA VAL A 275 -9.06 13.87 16.69
C VAL A 275 -8.76 14.26 18.13
N LYS A 276 -9.37 13.58 19.10
CA LYS A 276 -9.20 13.84 20.52
C LYS A 276 -7.76 13.70 20.99
N THR A 277 -7.08 12.68 20.48
CA THR A 277 -5.69 12.36 20.81
C THR A 277 -4.65 13.05 19.92
N GLY A 278 -5.09 13.78 18.88
CA GLY A 278 -4.20 14.51 17.96
C GLY A 278 -3.62 13.65 16.83
N MET A 279 -4.12 12.43 16.64
CA MET A 279 -3.77 11.58 15.51
C MET A 279 -4.53 12.00 14.25
N LYS A 280 -3.92 11.82 13.08
CA LYS A 280 -4.50 12.21 11.78
C LYS A 280 -4.68 11.02 10.81
N VAL A 281 -4.26 9.83 11.17
CA VAL A 281 -4.36 8.63 10.33
C VAL A 281 -5.00 7.48 11.09
N VAL A 282 -6.03 6.88 10.50
CA VAL A 282 -6.59 5.59 10.95
C VAL A 282 -6.28 4.55 9.90
N GLN A 283 -5.42 3.59 10.24
CA GLN A 283 -5.04 2.49 9.36
C GLN A 283 -5.93 1.28 9.63
N VAL A 284 -6.48 0.72 8.55
CA VAL A 284 -7.29 -0.50 8.60
C VAL A 284 -6.65 -1.61 7.78
N LEU A 285 -7.07 -2.85 7.99
CA LEU A 285 -6.71 -3.99 7.13
C LEU A 285 -7.64 -4.06 5.91
N PRO A 286 -7.38 -4.97 4.93
CA PRO A 286 -8.20 -5.09 3.74
C PRO A 286 -9.68 -5.26 4.07
N VAL A 287 -10.53 -4.57 3.31
CA VAL A 287 -11.99 -4.53 3.52
C VAL A 287 -12.76 -5.25 2.41
N ASN A 288 -12.05 -5.84 1.46
CA ASN A 288 -12.63 -6.55 0.33
C ASN A 288 -13.33 -7.85 0.77
N ASP A 289 -14.28 -8.31 -0.05
CA ASP A 289 -15.02 -9.55 0.21
C ASP A 289 -14.11 -10.77 0.11
N THR A 290 -14.14 -11.61 1.15
CA THR A 290 -13.39 -12.86 1.27
C THR A 290 -14.31 -14.08 1.39
N VAL A 291 -15.62 -13.89 1.26
CA VAL A 291 -16.60 -14.98 1.43
C VAL A 291 -16.46 -16.02 0.32
N ALA A 292 -15.88 -17.14 0.65
CA ALA A 292 -15.65 -18.28 -0.25
C ALA A 292 -16.38 -19.53 0.23
N THR A 293 -16.24 -19.91 1.50
CA THR A 293 -16.72 -21.18 2.08
C THR A 293 -17.90 -21.02 3.03
N HIS A 294 -18.23 -19.80 3.41
CA HIS A 294 -19.21 -19.46 4.47
C HIS A 294 -18.84 -19.99 5.86
N THR A 295 -17.54 -20.22 6.10
CA THR A 295 -17.01 -20.67 7.39
C THR A 295 -16.05 -19.62 7.95
N TRP A 296 -15.57 -19.82 9.18
CA TRP A 296 -14.57 -18.95 9.81
C TRP A 296 -13.26 -18.81 9.01
N VAL A 297 -12.97 -19.72 8.09
CA VAL A 297 -11.80 -19.63 7.18
C VAL A 297 -11.86 -18.34 6.35
N ASP A 298 -13.07 -17.87 6.01
CA ASP A 298 -13.29 -16.63 5.26
C ASP A 298 -12.97 -15.37 6.08
N SER A 299 -12.62 -15.49 7.37
CA SER A 299 -12.21 -14.36 8.21
C SER A 299 -10.84 -13.77 7.82
N TYR A 300 -10.07 -14.46 6.98
CA TYR A 300 -8.76 -14.02 6.49
C TYR A 300 -8.88 -12.87 5.50
N PRO A 301 -8.46 -11.61 5.86
CA PRO A 301 -8.78 -10.44 5.05
C PRO A 301 -7.99 -10.31 3.74
N TYR A 302 -6.91 -11.08 3.59
CA TYR A 302 -6.05 -11.02 2.40
C TYR A 302 -6.47 -11.97 1.27
N ALA A 303 -7.45 -12.85 1.49
CA ALA A 303 -7.95 -13.80 0.50
C ALA A 303 -9.18 -13.27 -0.25
N ALA A 304 -9.07 -12.09 -0.87
CA ALA A 304 -10.19 -11.44 -1.55
C ALA A 304 -10.75 -12.29 -2.70
N VAL A 305 -12.05 -12.54 -2.70
CA VAL A 305 -12.78 -13.15 -3.82
C VAL A 305 -13.10 -12.15 -4.93
N SER A 306 -12.96 -10.85 -4.64
CA SER A 306 -13.02 -9.74 -5.59
C SER A 306 -12.18 -8.59 -5.07
N VAL A 307 -11.40 -7.95 -5.95
CA VAL A 307 -10.59 -6.77 -5.58
C VAL A 307 -11.42 -5.48 -5.47
N ASP A 308 -12.67 -5.49 -5.93
CA ASP A 308 -13.57 -4.33 -5.95
C ASP A 308 -14.66 -4.41 -4.89
N ALA A 309 -15.20 -5.61 -4.64
CA ALA A 309 -16.33 -5.81 -3.74
C ALA A 309 -15.92 -5.68 -2.27
N LEU A 310 -16.79 -5.07 -1.47
CA LEU A 310 -16.64 -4.90 -0.03
C LEU A 310 -17.25 -6.09 0.73
N HIS A 311 -16.62 -6.47 1.85
CA HIS A 311 -17.05 -7.62 2.64
C HIS A 311 -18.36 -7.35 3.39
N PRO A 312 -19.41 -8.19 3.23
CA PRO A 312 -20.72 -8.00 3.85
C PRO A 312 -20.70 -7.91 5.39
N ILE A 313 -19.66 -8.46 6.03
CA ILE A 313 -19.52 -8.43 7.48
C ILE A 313 -19.46 -7.02 8.07
N TYR A 314 -18.97 -6.03 7.27
CA TYR A 314 -18.78 -4.65 7.73
C TYR A 314 -20.05 -3.79 7.64
N ALA A 315 -21.16 -4.33 7.11
CA ALA A 315 -22.40 -3.58 7.01
C ALA A 315 -23.04 -3.33 8.38
N ASN A 316 -23.36 -2.09 8.68
CA ASN A 316 -24.24 -1.75 9.80
C ASN A 316 -25.70 -1.90 9.40
N LEU A 317 -26.41 -2.81 10.06
CA LEU A 317 -27.79 -3.14 9.70
C LEU A 317 -28.76 -2.00 10.00
N GLY A 318 -28.52 -1.26 11.10
CA GLY A 318 -29.33 -0.11 11.49
C GLY A 318 -29.30 1.05 10.46
N ALA A 319 -28.15 1.26 9.82
CA ALA A 319 -27.98 2.26 8.77
C ALA A 319 -28.71 1.91 7.47
N ILE A 320 -29.01 0.64 7.21
CA ILE A 320 -29.80 0.19 6.06
C ILE A 320 -31.29 0.47 6.26
N GLY A 321 -31.75 0.33 7.50
CA GLY A 321 -33.14 0.56 7.86
C GLY A 321 -33.72 -0.57 8.71
N LYS A 322 -35.03 -0.54 8.91
CA LYS A 322 -35.76 -1.55 9.70
C LYS A 322 -36.53 -2.50 8.79
N LEU A 323 -36.57 -3.76 9.18
CA LEU A 323 -37.42 -4.76 8.55
C LEU A 323 -38.93 -4.42 8.75
N LYS A 324 -39.76 -4.73 7.77
CA LYS A 324 -41.21 -4.56 7.88
C LYS A 324 -41.83 -5.52 8.90
N ASP A 325 -41.26 -6.72 9.04
CA ASP A 325 -41.66 -7.67 10.08
C ASP A 325 -41.06 -7.26 11.41
N ILE A 326 -41.89 -6.74 12.32
CA ILE A 326 -41.49 -6.26 13.65
C ILE A 326 -40.92 -7.39 14.50
N LYS A 327 -41.37 -8.63 14.35
CA LYS A 327 -40.85 -9.78 15.09
C LYS A 327 -39.45 -10.13 14.63
N ALA A 328 -39.25 -10.24 13.32
CA ALA A 328 -37.94 -10.45 12.74
C ALA A 328 -36.95 -9.33 13.10
N GLN A 329 -37.38 -8.08 13.08
CA GLN A 329 -36.55 -6.93 13.52
C GLN A 329 -36.08 -7.09 14.97
N LYS A 330 -36.98 -7.51 15.86
CA LYS A 330 -36.68 -7.71 17.27
C LYS A 330 -35.73 -8.87 17.51
N GLU A 331 -35.86 -9.95 16.72
CA GLU A 331 -34.94 -11.09 16.73
C GLU A 331 -33.53 -10.67 16.29
N VAL A 332 -33.40 -9.87 15.21
CA VAL A 332 -32.12 -9.29 14.75
C VAL A 332 -31.49 -8.44 15.84
N GLU A 333 -32.21 -7.50 16.44
CA GLU A 333 -31.69 -6.63 17.49
C GLU A 333 -31.25 -7.40 18.73
N THR A 334 -32.00 -8.44 19.12
CA THR A 334 -31.63 -9.31 20.25
C THR A 334 -30.35 -10.07 19.94
N ARG A 335 -30.27 -10.68 18.75
CA ARG A 335 -29.11 -11.48 18.37
C ARG A 335 -27.86 -10.62 18.18
N ALA A 336 -28.01 -9.42 17.63
CA ALA A 336 -26.89 -8.46 17.52
C ALA A 336 -26.30 -8.11 18.89
N LYS A 337 -27.14 -7.90 19.90
CA LYS A 337 -26.69 -7.64 21.30
C LYS A 337 -25.98 -8.85 21.92
N GLU A 338 -26.48 -10.05 21.70
CA GLU A 338 -25.84 -11.28 22.19
C GLU A 338 -24.45 -11.44 21.58
N LEU A 339 -24.31 -11.28 20.26
CA LEU A 339 -23.04 -11.35 19.57
C LEU A 339 -22.09 -10.22 20.00
N ASN A 340 -22.63 -9.02 20.24
CA ASN A 340 -21.81 -7.87 20.68
C ASN A 340 -21.23 -8.06 22.10
N ALA A 341 -21.86 -8.90 22.93
CA ALA A 341 -21.36 -9.25 24.27
C ALA A 341 -20.17 -10.23 24.24
N LEU A 342 -19.91 -10.90 23.12
CA LEU A 342 -18.80 -11.84 23.00
C LEU A 342 -17.45 -11.13 23.07
N ALA A 343 -16.45 -11.78 23.63
CA ALA A 343 -15.08 -11.27 23.75
C ALA A 343 -14.37 -11.20 22.39
N GLU A 344 -14.69 -12.12 21.50
CA GLU A 344 -14.10 -12.31 20.16
C GLU A 344 -15.18 -12.28 19.08
N VAL A 345 -14.78 -12.16 17.82
CA VAL A 345 -15.69 -12.23 16.67
C VAL A 345 -16.09 -13.68 16.42
N ASP A 346 -17.39 -13.99 16.45
CA ASP A 346 -17.93 -15.24 15.93
C ASP A 346 -18.36 -15.00 14.47
N TYR A 347 -17.42 -15.25 13.54
CA TYR A 347 -17.58 -14.92 12.12
C TYR A 347 -18.85 -15.54 11.53
N GLU A 348 -19.08 -16.83 11.76
CA GLU A 348 -20.18 -17.58 11.15
C GLU A 348 -21.53 -17.06 11.63
N GLN A 349 -21.67 -16.82 12.94
CA GLN A 349 -22.93 -16.33 13.51
C GLN A 349 -23.22 -14.86 13.12
N VAL A 350 -22.18 -14.03 13.05
CA VAL A 350 -22.32 -12.64 12.58
C VAL A 350 -22.75 -12.64 11.11
N MET A 351 -22.09 -13.43 10.26
CA MET A 351 -22.46 -13.54 8.85
C MET A 351 -23.87 -14.10 8.65
N ALA A 352 -24.26 -15.12 9.39
CA ALA A 352 -25.61 -15.68 9.35
C ALA A 352 -26.67 -14.62 9.70
N LEU A 353 -26.46 -13.83 10.76
CA LEU A 353 -27.33 -12.73 11.14
C LEU A 353 -27.46 -11.69 10.01
N LYS A 354 -26.33 -11.21 9.49
CA LYS A 354 -26.29 -10.15 8.47
C LYS A 354 -26.93 -10.62 7.15
N MET A 355 -26.61 -11.81 6.69
CA MET A 355 -27.18 -12.35 5.46
C MET A 355 -28.69 -12.64 5.57
N SER A 356 -29.17 -13.06 6.75
CA SER A 356 -30.60 -13.19 7.01
C SER A 356 -31.31 -11.82 6.95
N PHE A 357 -30.73 -10.80 7.56
CA PHE A 357 -31.24 -9.44 7.48
C PHE A 357 -31.28 -8.92 6.05
N PHE A 358 -30.18 -9.07 5.29
CA PHE A 358 -30.12 -8.62 3.90
C PHE A 358 -31.20 -9.27 3.02
N LYS A 359 -31.44 -10.56 3.17
CA LYS A 359 -32.48 -11.28 2.42
C LYS A 359 -33.85 -10.66 2.67
N GLN A 360 -34.20 -10.45 3.94
CA GLN A 360 -35.50 -9.89 4.30
C GLN A 360 -35.61 -8.41 3.89
N SER A 361 -34.59 -7.62 4.15
CA SER A 361 -34.54 -6.20 3.78
C SER A 361 -34.62 -6.00 2.26
N PHE A 362 -33.92 -6.82 1.49
CA PHE A 362 -34.01 -6.79 0.03
C PHE A 362 -35.42 -7.12 -0.47
N GLU A 363 -36.03 -8.19 0.02
CA GLU A 363 -37.42 -8.54 -0.35
C GLU A 363 -38.40 -7.41 0.00
N ASP A 364 -38.23 -6.76 1.13
CA ASP A 364 -39.04 -5.63 1.57
C ASP A 364 -38.90 -4.40 0.66
N ASN A 365 -37.76 -4.18 0.05
CA ASN A 365 -37.39 -2.92 -0.60
C ASN A 365 -37.03 -3.06 -2.09
N LYS A 366 -36.87 -4.27 -2.65
CA LYS A 366 -36.34 -4.50 -4.00
C LYS A 366 -37.01 -3.70 -5.10
N ALA A 367 -38.34 -3.55 -5.06
CA ALA A 367 -39.08 -2.87 -6.12
C ALA A 367 -38.79 -1.35 -6.15
N SER A 368 -38.63 -0.70 -5.01
CA SER A 368 -38.21 0.71 -4.88
C SER A 368 -36.72 0.90 -5.13
N PHE A 369 -35.90 0.03 -4.55
CA PHE A 369 -34.46 0.05 -4.69
C PHE A 369 -34.00 0.00 -6.14
N LEU A 370 -34.42 -1.02 -6.90
CA LEU A 370 -34.02 -1.21 -8.31
C LEU A 370 -34.47 -0.07 -9.24
N LYS A 371 -35.41 0.75 -8.80
CA LYS A 371 -35.89 1.92 -9.56
C LYS A 371 -35.26 3.23 -9.12
N SER A 372 -34.60 3.28 -7.95
CA SER A 372 -34.05 4.48 -7.38
C SER A 372 -32.95 5.08 -8.29
N LYS A 373 -32.80 6.41 -8.24
CA LYS A 373 -31.73 7.11 -8.98
C LYS A 373 -30.37 6.79 -8.40
N GLU A 374 -30.30 6.67 -7.09
CA GLU A 374 -29.10 6.38 -6.32
C GLU A 374 -28.50 5.04 -6.73
N PHE A 375 -29.33 3.98 -6.76
CA PHE A 375 -28.88 2.67 -7.22
C PHE A 375 -28.45 2.70 -8.69
N LYS A 376 -29.22 3.35 -9.59
CA LYS A 376 -28.85 3.43 -11.00
C LYS A 376 -27.51 4.14 -11.22
N SER A 377 -27.26 5.21 -10.48
CA SER A 377 -25.96 5.91 -10.50
C SER A 377 -24.84 5.00 -10.01
N PHE A 378 -25.05 4.31 -8.88
CA PHE A 378 -24.10 3.36 -8.33
C PHE A 378 -23.82 2.21 -9.30
N PHE A 379 -24.86 1.61 -9.87
CA PHE A 379 -24.72 0.51 -10.83
C PHE A 379 -23.93 0.95 -12.07
N SER A 380 -24.28 2.10 -12.65
CA SER A 380 -23.59 2.61 -13.84
C SER A 380 -22.09 2.90 -13.57
N ALA A 381 -21.77 3.40 -12.37
CA ALA A 381 -20.37 3.65 -11.98
C ALA A 381 -19.56 2.36 -11.73
N ASN A 382 -20.23 1.24 -11.42
CA ASN A 382 -19.62 -0.05 -11.06
C ASN A 382 -19.98 -1.18 -12.06
N GLU A 383 -20.51 -0.85 -13.23
CA GLU A 383 -21.00 -1.84 -14.22
C GLU A 383 -19.90 -2.75 -14.76
N HIS A 384 -18.64 -2.33 -14.68
CA HIS A 384 -17.47 -3.07 -15.17
C HIS A 384 -17.08 -4.28 -14.29
N TRP A 385 -17.49 -4.31 -12.99
CA TRP A 385 -17.14 -5.41 -12.08
C TRP A 385 -18.36 -6.01 -11.34
N LEU A 386 -19.36 -5.19 -11.00
CA LEU A 386 -20.46 -5.58 -10.10
C LEU A 386 -21.33 -6.73 -10.64
N PRO A 387 -21.66 -6.82 -11.95
CA PRO A 387 -22.38 -7.97 -12.51
C PRO A 387 -21.60 -9.28 -12.41
N ASP A 388 -20.29 -9.26 -12.68
CA ASP A 388 -19.40 -10.41 -12.60
C ASP A 388 -19.35 -10.95 -11.17
N TYR A 389 -19.14 -10.06 -10.19
CA TYR A 389 -19.14 -10.39 -8.78
C TYR A 389 -20.47 -10.99 -8.31
N ALA A 390 -21.59 -10.38 -8.67
CA ALA A 390 -22.90 -10.87 -8.25
C ALA A 390 -23.24 -12.24 -8.88
N ALA A 391 -22.84 -12.46 -10.14
CA ALA A 391 -22.99 -13.76 -10.79
C ALA A 391 -22.12 -14.84 -10.11
N PHE A 392 -20.87 -14.49 -9.77
CA PHE A 392 -19.97 -15.39 -9.04
C PHE A 392 -20.58 -15.80 -7.69
N CYS A 393 -21.03 -14.85 -6.88
CA CYS A 393 -21.66 -15.14 -5.60
C CYS A 393 -22.89 -16.05 -5.75
N CYS A 394 -23.77 -15.78 -6.72
CA CYS A 394 -24.92 -16.61 -7.01
C CYS A 394 -24.50 -18.04 -7.39
N LEU A 395 -23.51 -18.21 -8.25
CA LEU A 395 -23.02 -19.52 -8.70
C LEU A 395 -22.30 -20.27 -7.56
N ARG A 396 -21.44 -19.61 -6.78
CA ARG A 396 -20.79 -20.16 -5.59
C ARG A 396 -21.82 -20.76 -4.62
N ASP A 397 -22.84 -19.95 -4.28
CA ASP A 397 -23.87 -20.35 -3.30
C ASP A 397 -24.73 -21.51 -3.82
N ARG A 398 -25.05 -21.53 -5.10
CA ARG A 398 -25.81 -22.63 -5.73
C ARG A 398 -25.03 -23.91 -5.83
N ASN A 399 -23.76 -23.85 -6.17
CA ASN A 399 -22.88 -25.01 -6.29
C ASN A 399 -22.25 -25.42 -4.95
N LYS A 400 -22.38 -24.58 -3.90
CA LYS A 400 -21.80 -24.78 -2.57
C LYS A 400 -20.27 -24.94 -2.59
N THR A 401 -19.64 -24.30 -3.53
CA THR A 401 -18.18 -24.26 -3.69
C THR A 401 -17.76 -23.02 -4.46
N PRO A 402 -16.67 -22.34 -4.06
CA PRO A 402 -16.10 -21.24 -4.84
C PRO A 402 -15.27 -21.74 -6.04
N ASP A 403 -14.95 -23.03 -6.08
CA ASP A 403 -14.19 -23.65 -7.15
C ASP A 403 -15.00 -23.68 -8.44
N PHE A 404 -14.78 -22.66 -9.27
CA PHE A 404 -15.50 -22.51 -10.54
C PHE A 404 -15.22 -23.63 -11.55
N THR A 405 -14.14 -24.38 -11.40
CA THR A 405 -13.87 -25.56 -12.26
C THR A 405 -14.89 -26.67 -12.05
N GLN A 406 -15.61 -26.65 -10.91
CA GLN A 406 -16.67 -27.60 -10.60
C GLN A 406 -18.07 -27.11 -11.01
N TRP A 407 -18.21 -25.89 -11.62
CA TRP A 407 -19.52 -25.32 -11.97
C TRP A 407 -20.09 -25.81 -13.30
N GLY A 408 -19.47 -26.80 -13.95
CA GLY A 408 -19.89 -27.37 -15.22
C GLY A 408 -19.97 -26.32 -16.31
N LYS A 409 -21.13 -26.11 -16.91
CA LYS A 409 -21.27 -25.14 -18.02
C LYS A 409 -20.98 -23.67 -17.63
N TYR A 410 -20.83 -23.35 -16.35
CA TYR A 410 -20.52 -22.01 -15.86
C TYR A 410 -19.06 -21.85 -15.46
N GLU A 411 -18.25 -22.88 -15.66
CA GLU A 411 -16.79 -22.84 -15.46
C GLU A 411 -16.15 -21.71 -16.28
N GLN A 412 -16.61 -21.57 -17.53
CA GLN A 412 -16.23 -20.47 -18.41
C GLN A 412 -17.50 -19.84 -18.99
N MET A 413 -17.69 -18.57 -18.78
CA MET A 413 -18.81 -17.80 -19.33
C MET A 413 -18.29 -16.68 -20.23
N THR A 414 -18.85 -16.61 -21.44
CA THR A 414 -18.66 -15.45 -22.32
C THR A 414 -19.42 -14.24 -21.76
N ASP A 415 -19.03 -13.02 -22.15
CA ASP A 415 -19.71 -11.79 -21.73
C ASP A 415 -21.21 -11.81 -22.11
N LYS A 416 -21.56 -12.40 -23.24
CA LYS A 416 -22.96 -12.56 -23.68
C LYS A 416 -23.75 -13.49 -22.75
N GLU A 417 -23.16 -14.59 -22.32
CA GLU A 417 -23.80 -15.53 -21.39
C GLU A 417 -23.96 -14.91 -20.01
N LEU A 418 -22.93 -14.22 -19.52
CA LEU A 418 -23.00 -13.48 -18.28
C LEU A 418 -24.07 -12.40 -18.32
N ALA A 419 -24.10 -11.57 -19.36
CA ALA A 419 -25.14 -10.54 -19.54
C ALA A 419 -26.55 -11.13 -19.53
N ALA A 420 -26.74 -12.32 -20.15
CA ALA A 420 -28.03 -13.03 -20.12
C ALA A 420 -28.34 -13.60 -18.73
N PHE A 421 -27.32 -14.05 -17.97
CA PHE A 421 -27.48 -14.61 -16.63
C PHE A 421 -27.92 -13.55 -15.63
N VAL A 422 -27.32 -12.34 -15.67
CA VAL A 422 -27.61 -11.23 -14.76
C VAL A 422 -28.77 -10.33 -15.23
N ALA A 423 -29.36 -10.58 -16.39
CA ALA A 423 -30.42 -9.75 -16.95
C ALA A 423 -31.68 -9.76 -16.07
N PRO A 424 -32.45 -8.66 -15.99
CA PRO A 424 -33.69 -8.58 -15.19
C PRO A 424 -34.76 -9.65 -15.50
N LYS A 425 -34.69 -10.27 -16.67
CA LYS A 425 -35.58 -11.38 -17.08
C LYS A 425 -35.02 -12.77 -16.76
N SER A 426 -33.79 -12.84 -16.23
CA SER A 426 -33.18 -14.11 -15.82
C SER A 426 -33.93 -14.68 -14.63
N LYS A 427 -34.08 -16.01 -14.60
CA LYS A 427 -34.61 -16.71 -13.42
C LYS A 427 -33.70 -16.61 -12.18
N PHE A 428 -32.49 -16.16 -12.36
CA PHE A 428 -31.51 -15.95 -11.31
C PHE A 428 -31.45 -14.50 -10.81
N TYR A 429 -32.20 -13.58 -11.40
CA TYR A 429 -32.05 -12.15 -11.20
C TYR A 429 -32.19 -11.73 -9.72
N ASP A 430 -33.11 -12.29 -8.96
CA ASP A 430 -33.28 -11.94 -7.54
C ASP A 430 -32.07 -12.41 -6.69
N GLU A 431 -31.50 -13.57 -7.02
CA GLU A 431 -30.28 -14.10 -6.37
C GLU A 431 -29.03 -13.30 -6.74
N VAL A 432 -29.01 -12.68 -7.90
CA VAL A 432 -27.95 -11.76 -8.34
C VAL A 432 -28.15 -10.36 -7.73
N ALA A 433 -29.35 -9.83 -7.81
CA ALA A 433 -29.65 -8.45 -7.41
C ALA A 433 -29.52 -8.18 -5.91
N ILE A 434 -29.62 -9.21 -5.07
CA ILE A 434 -29.31 -9.07 -3.63
C ILE A 434 -27.86 -8.64 -3.40
N HIS A 435 -26.90 -9.11 -4.21
CA HIS A 435 -25.51 -8.70 -4.11
C HIS A 435 -25.31 -7.24 -4.55
N TYR A 436 -26.08 -6.75 -5.54
CA TYR A 436 -26.12 -5.32 -5.86
C TYR A 436 -26.59 -4.49 -4.66
N TYR A 437 -27.63 -4.97 -3.96
CA TYR A 437 -28.19 -4.31 -2.77
C TYR A 437 -27.16 -4.24 -1.64
N ILE A 438 -26.49 -5.35 -1.37
CA ILE A 438 -25.44 -5.43 -0.33
C ILE A 438 -24.30 -4.45 -0.64
N GLN A 439 -23.75 -4.52 -1.87
CA GLN A 439 -22.62 -3.68 -2.25
C GLN A 439 -22.97 -2.19 -2.29
N PHE A 440 -24.19 -1.84 -2.69
CA PHE A 440 -24.67 -0.46 -2.65
C PHE A 440 -24.62 0.12 -1.22
N HIS A 441 -25.13 -0.61 -0.24
CA HIS A 441 -25.15 -0.15 1.14
C HIS A 441 -23.76 -0.09 1.77
N LEU A 442 -22.90 -1.05 1.46
CA LEU A 442 -21.50 -1.06 1.91
C LEU A 442 -20.72 0.15 1.34
N ASP A 443 -20.86 0.40 0.03
CA ASP A 443 -20.24 1.56 -0.64
C ASP A 443 -20.64 2.88 0.02
N GLN A 444 -21.94 3.05 0.27
CA GLN A 444 -22.47 4.25 0.95
C GLN A 444 -21.91 4.41 2.36
N GLN A 445 -21.89 3.33 3.15
CA GLN A 445 -21.44 3.40 4.55
C GLN A 445 -19.94 3.70 4.65
N LEU A 446 -19.11 3.10 3.79
CA LEU A 446 -17.66 3.36 3.81
C LEU A 446 -17.34 4.76 3.27
N LYS A 447 -17.99 5.20 2.19
CA LYS A 447 -17.85 6.57 1.67
C LYS A 447 -18.27 7.63 2.70
N ASP A 448 -19.33 7.38 3.45
CA ASP A 448 -19.80 8.27 4.51
C ASP A 448 -18.79 8.32 5.68
N ALA A 449 -18.19 7.19 6.05
CA ALA A 449 -17.12 7.17 7.06
C ALA A 449 -15.86 7.91 6.58
N THR A 450 -15.49 7.75 5.31
CA THR A 450 -14.35 8.46 4.69
C THR A 450 -14.59 9.97 4.62
N ALA A 451 -15.78 10.38 4.19
CA ALA A 451 -16.15 11.79 4.15
C ALA A 451 -16.13 12.42 5.54
N TYR A 452 -16.62 11.69 6.56
CA TYR A 452 -16.54 12.12 7.96
C TYR A 452 -15.10 12.29 8.43
N ALA A 453 -14.23 11.34 8.12
CA ALA A 453 -12.82 11.43 8.48
C ALA A 453 -12.16 12.67 7.86
N ARG A 454 -12.32 12.87 6.54
CA ARG A 454 -11.78 14.04 5.82
C ARG A 454 -12.28 15.37 6.40
N ALA A 455 -13.58 15.44 6.73
CA ALA A 455 -14.18 16.64 7.33
C ALA A 455 -13.60 16.98 8.72
N ASN A 456 -13.07 16.00 9.43
CA ASN A 456 -12.42 16.15 10.73
C ASN A 456 -10.87 16.19 10.66
N GLY A 457 -10.29 16.36 9.47
CA GLY A 457 -8.83 16.41 9.28
C GLY A 457 -8.11 15.09 9.58
N VAL A 458 -8.82 13.98 9.45
CA VAL A 458 -8.30 12.61 9.61
C VAL A 458 -8.45 11.88 8.27
N VAL A 459 -7.52 11.00 7.94
CA VAL A 459 -7.59 10.19 6.74
C VAL A 459 -7.60 8.70 7.07
N LEU A 460 -8.26 7.93 6.21
CA LEU A 460 -8.23 6.48 6.26
C LEU A 460 -7.06 5.96 5.42
N LYS A 461 -6.25 5.10 6.03
CA LYS A 461 -5.19 4.36 5.36
C LYS A 461 -5.66 2.92 5.15
N GLY A 462 -5.91 2.57 3.89
CA GLY A 462 -6.29 1.22 3.50
C GLY A 462 -5.10 0.29 3.35
N ASP A 463 -5.40 -0.98 3.14
CA ASP A 463 -4.43 -2.03 2.89
C ASP A 463 -4.85 -2.82 1.65
N ILE A 464 -3.94 -3.02 0.71
CA ILE A 464 -4.21 -3.67 -0.57
C ILE A 464 -3.40 -4.97 -0.63
N PRO A 465 -4.07 -6.14 -0.56
CA PRO A 465 -3.41 -7.44 -0.68
C PRO A 465 -2.60 -7.56 -1.95
N ILE A 466 -1.41 -8.16 -1.88
CA ILE A 466 -0.64 -8.49 -3.09
C ILE A 466 -1.33 -9.57 -3.93
N GLY A 467 -2.07 -10.48 -3.31
CA GLY A 467 -2.70 -11.61 -3.97
C GLY A 467 -4.21 -11.46 -4.14
N ILE A 468 -4.79 -12.45 -4.79
CA ILE A 468 -6.23 -12.70 -4.86
C ILE A 468 -6.52 -14.13 -4.40
N TYR A 469 -7.74 -14.40 -3.95
CA TYR A 469 -8.13 -15.79 -3.71
C TYR A 469 -8.10 -16.58 -5.02
N ARG A 470 -7.55 -17.80 -4.98
CA ARG A 470 -7.40 -18.64 -6.19
C ARG A 470 -8.71 -18.84 -6.95
N ASN A 471 -9.81 -19.04 -6.22
CA ASN A 471 -11.14 -19.21 -6.77
C ASN A 471 -11.94 -17.90 -6.61
N SER A 472 -11.40 -16.80 -7.13
CA SER A 472 -12.00 -15.47 -7.12
C SER A 472 -12.76 -15.16 -8.40
N VAL A 473 -13.52 -14.08 -8.37
CA VAL A 473 -14.15 -13.48 -9.57
C VAL A 473 -13.07 -13.12 -10.60
N ASP A 474 -11.99 -12.53 -10.14
CA ASP A 474 -10.87 -12.08 -10.99
C ASP A 474 -10.24 -13.27 -11.74
N ALA A 475 -9.94 -14.36 -11.03
CA ALA A 475 -9.39 -15.56 -11.65
C ALA A 475 -10.39 -16.27 -12.57
N TRP A 476 -11.69 -16.20 -12.26
CA TRP A 476 -12.75 -16.78 -13.10
C TRP A 476 -12.95 -16.02 -14.41
N ARG A 477 -12.94 -14.66 -14.34
CA ARG A 477 -13.22 -13.81 -15.49
C ARG A 477 -11.99 -13.48 -16.33
N LEU A 478 -10.83 -13.36 -15.69
CA LEU A 478 -9.58 -12.92 -16.29
C LEU A 478 -8.43 -13.93 -16.06
N PRO A 479 -8.65 -15.24 -16.32
CA PRO A 479 -7.66 -16.28 -15.97
C PRO A 479 -6.30 -16.09 -16.64
N HIS A 480 -6.24 -15.39 -17.77
CA HIS A 480 -5.00 -15.10 -18.51
C HIS A 480 -4.06 -14.15 -17.76
N LEU A 481 -4.58 -13.37 -16.80
CA LEU A 481 -3.78 -12.46 -15.97
C LEU A 481 -3.08 -13.18 -14.80
N PHE A 482 -3.37 -14.46 -14.56
CA PHE A 482 -2.90 -15.19 -13.38
C PHE A 482 -2.26 -16.54 -13.76
N ASN A 483 -1.17 -16.89 -13.07
CA ASN A 483 -0.50 -18.16 -13.22
C ASN A 483 -1.13 -19.21 -12.28
N MET A 484 -2.16 -19.92 -12.75
CA MET A 484 -2.92 -20.86 -11.93
C MET A 484 -2.16 -22.14 -11.58
N ALA A 485 -1.04 -22.44 -12.26
CA ALA A 485 -0.16 -23.59 -11.96
C ALA A 485 0.84 -23.31 -10.83
N THR A 486 0.81 -22.12 -10.24
CA THR A 486 1.74 -21.71 -9.19
C THR A 486 1.00 -21.03 -8.02
N GLN A 487 1.73 -20.82 -6.94
CA GLN A 487 1.25 -20.18 -5.70
C GLN A 487 2.27 -19.16 -5.25
N ALA A 488 1.79 -18.00 -4.77
CA ALA A 488 2.63 -17.03 -4.10
C ALA A 488 2.92 -17.47 -2.66
N GLY A 489 4.04 -17.03 -2.14
CA GLY A 489 4.46 -17.27 -0.76
C GLY A 489 5.67 -16.44 -0.38
N ALA A 490 6.33 -16.82 0.70
CA ALA A 490 7.60 -16.27 1.15
C ALA A 490 8.65 -17.37 1.31
N PRO A 491 9.94 -17.05 1.05
CA PRO A 491 11.03 -17.97 1.37
C PRO A 491 11.10 -18.19 2.88
N PRO A 492 11.85 -19.23 3.33
CA PRO A 492 12.18 -19.41 4.74
C PRO A 492 12.78 -18.15 5.36
N ASP A 493 12.25 -17.78 6.51
CA ASP A 493 12.65 -16.63 7.31
C ASP A 493 12.43 -16.89 8.81
N ASP A 494 12.55 -15.84 9.63
CA ASP A 494 12.35 -15.93 11.09
C ASP A 494 10.89 -16.26 11.47
N PHE A 495 9.93 -16.03 10.58
CA PHE A 495 8.51 -16.36 10.81
C PHE A 495 8.19 -17.83 10.52
N SER A 496 8.90 -18.44 9.54
CA SER A 496 8.65 -19.81 9.10
C SER A 496 9.90 -20.47 8.53
N ILE A 497 10.40 -21.48 9.20
CA ILE A 497 11.59 -22.26 8.78
C ILE A 497 11.36 -22.98 7.44
N THR A 498 10.10 -23.35 7.14
CA THR A 498 9.73 -24.01 5.88
C THR A 498 9.28 -23.03 4.80
N GLY A 499 9.33 -21.72 5.10
CA GLY A 499 8.72 -20.70 4.26
C GLY A 499 7.19 -20.72 4.35
N GLN A 500 6.56 -19.72 3.75
CA GLN A 500 5.11 -19.58 3.74
C GLN A 500 4.55 -19.88 2.36
N ASN A 501 3.40 -20.54 2.31
CA ASN A 501 2.61 -20.73 1.11
C ASN A 501 1.24 -20.04 1.32
N TRP A 502 1.01 -18.95 0.61
CA TRP A 502 -0.23 -18.16 0.75
C TRP A 502 -1.38 -18.71 -0.10
N GLY A 503 -1.10 -19.66 -1.02
CA GLY A 503 -2.11 -20.28 -1.87
C GLY A 503 -2.63 -19.44 -3.02
N PHE A 504 -2.25 -18.15 -3.11
CA PHE A 504 -2.68 -17.24 -4.18
C PHE A 504 -1.99 -17.57 -5.50
N PRO A 505 -2.66 -17.45 -6.66
CA PRO A 505 -1.97 -17.53 -7.95
C PRO A 505 -1.00 -16.35 -8.10
N THR A 506 0.12 -16.53 -8.79
CA THR A 506 1.01 -15.43 -9.13
C THR A 506 0.50 -14.67 -10.36
N TYR A 507 0.98 -13.44 -10.57
CA TYR A 507 0.56 -12.60 -11.70
C TYR A 507 1.32 -12.95 -12.98
N ASN A 508 0.60 -12.95 -14.11
CA ASN A 508 1.18 -12.94 -15.44
C ASN A 508 1.48 -11.49 -15.85
N TRP A 509 2.60 -10.95 -15.35
CA TRP A 509 2.99 -9.57 -15.60
C TRP A 509 3.22 -9.23 -17.07
N GLU A 510 3.60 -10.21 -17.88
CA GLU A 510 3.77 -10.04 -19.33
C GLU A 510 2.42 -9.77 -20.00
N GLU A 511 1.39 -10.53 -19.65
CA GLU A 511 0.03 -10.32 -20.17
C GLU A 511 -0.54 -8.97 -19.69
N MET A 512 -0.39 -8.67 -18.39
CA MET A 512 -0.85 -7.39 -17.82
C MET A 512 -0.18 -6.17 -18.44
N SER A 513 1.07 -6.30 -18.90
CA SER A 513 1.79 -5.17 -19.52
C SER A 513 1.26 -4.77 -20.90
N LYS A 514 0.50 -5.64 -21.58
CA LYS A 514 -0.03 -5.40 -22.93
C LYS A 514 -1.10 -4.30 -22.98
N ASP A 515 -1.78 -4.08 -21.87
CA ASP A 515 -2.82 -3.06 -21.72
C ASP A 515 -2.46 -2.01 -20.65
N ASP A 516 -1.15 -1.80 -20.42
CA ASP A 516 -0.63 -0.84 -19.43
C ASP A 516 -1.13 -1.14 -18.02
N TYR A 517 -1.22 -2.43 -17.66
CA TYR A 517 -1.64 -2.91 -16.33
C TYR A 517 -3.04 -2.41 -15.91
N SER A 518 -4.01 -2.38 -16.82
CA SER A 518 -5.35 -1.80 -16.61
C SER A 518 -6.03 -2.35 -15.35
N TRP A 519 -5.93 -3.66 -15.10
CA TRP A 519 -6.51 -4.29 -13.91
C TRP A 519 -5.97 -3.69 -12.59
N TRP A 520 -4.67 -3.45 -12.50
CA TRP A 520 -4.07 -2.80 -11.32
C TRP A 520 -4.48 -1.34 -11.21
N ARG A 521 -4.52 -0.62 -12.33
CA ARG A 521 -4.94 0.79 -12.37
C ARG A 521 -6.38 0.96 -11.90
N GLU A 522 -7.29 0.15 -12.40
CA GLU A 522 -8.71 0.15 -12.01
C GLU A 522 -8.88 -0.15 -10.52
N ARG A 523 -8.13 -1.12 -10.00
CA ARG A 523 -8.11 -1.43 -8.56
C ARG A 523 -7.67 -0.24 -7.72
N MET A 524 -6.61 0.49 -8.14
CA MET A 524 -6.16 1.69 -7.44
C MET A 524 -7.22 2.80 -7.47
N VAL A 525 -7.80 3.05 -8.63
CA VAL A 525 -8.87 4.04 -8.80
C VAL A 525 -10.07 3.69 -7.90
N LYS A 526 -10.48 2.42 -7.86
CA LYS A 526 -11.61 1.98 -7.00
C LYS A 526 -11.31 2.19 -5.51
N MET A 527 -10.11 1.84 -5.06
CA MET A 527 -9.73 2.02 -3.65
C MET A 527 -9.62 3.51 -3.25
N SER A 528 -9.32 4.43 -4.19
CA SER A 528 -9.29 5.87 -3.94
C SER A 528 -10.66 6.48 -3.60
N ASP A 529 -11.76 5.77 -3.88
CA ASP A 529 -13.10 6.13 -3.41
C ASP A 529 -13.18 6.16 -1.87
N TYR A 530 -12.40 5.28 -1.21
CA TYR A 530 -12.51 5.02 0.23
C TYR A 530 -11.30 5.47 1.04
N PHE A 531 -10.11 5.51 0.43
CA PHE A 531 -8.87 5.77 1.13
C PHE A 531 -8.11 6.95 0.53
N ASP A 532 -7.36 7.65 1.36
CA ASP A 532 -6.45 8.73 0.93
C ASP A 532 -4.98 8.29 0.99
N VAL A 533 -4.71 7.29 1.81
CA VAL A 533 -3.41 6.63 1.98
C VAL A 533 -3.63 5.14 1.84
N PHE A 534 -2.70 4.42 1.24
CA PHE A 534 -2.78 2.95 1.25
C PHE A 534 -1.42 2.29 1.45
N ARG A 535 -1.46 1.10 2.03
CA ARG A 535 -0.34 0.18 2.13
C ARG A 535 -0.45 -0.84 1.00
N ILE A 536 0.59 -0.96 0.21
CA ILE A 536 0.75 -2.13 -0.66
C ILE A 536 1.33 -3.23 0.20
N ASP A 537 0.54 -4.26 0.43
CA ASP A 537 0.98 -5.49 1.07
C ASP A 537 2.03 -6.16 0.20
N HIS A 538 3.11 -6.63 0.80
CA HIS A 538 4.24 -7.28 0.13
C HIS A 538 4.68 -6.58 -1.17
N ILE A 539 5.06 -5.28 -1.08
CA ILE A 539 5.49 -4.49 -2.24
C ILE A 539 6.64 -5.16 -3.01
N LEU A 540 7.41 -6.01 -2.34
CA LEU A 540 8.46 -6.83 -2.94
C LEU A 540 7.95 -7.68 -4.11
N GLY A 541 6.65 -8.03 -4.15
CA GLY A 541 6.00 -8.75 -5.24
C GLY A 541 6.06 -8.02 -6.59
N PHE A 542 6.25 -6.68 -6.60
CA PHE A 542 6.47 -5.90 -7.82
C PHE A 542 7.92 -5.99 -8.33
N PHE A 543 8.86 -6.29 -7.45
CA PHE A 543 10.25 -6.57 -7.80
C PHE A 543 10.38 -8.04 -8.23
N ARG A 544 9.94 -8.92 -7.35
CA ARG A 544 9.92 -10.37 -7.51
C ARG A 544 8.94 -10.99 -6.51
N ILE A 545 8.33 -12.09 -6.86
CA ILE A 545 7.50 -12.90 -5.96
C ILE A 545 8.18 -14.23 -5.67
N TRP A 546 8.00 -14.77 -4.47
CA TRP A 546 8.34 -16.16 -4.20
C TRP A 546 7.25 -17.05 -4.75
N GLU A 547 7.59 -17.84 -5.74
CA GLU A 547 6.66 -18.66 -6.50
C GLU A 547 6.88 -20.15 -6.22
N ILE A 548 5.82 -20.80 -5.75
CA ILE A 548 5.80 -22.21 -5.37
C ILE A 548 4.98 -22.96 -6.42
N PRO A 549 5.52 -24.01 -7.08
CA PRO A 549 4.73 -24.86 -7.98
C PRO A 549 3.51 -25.45 -7.28
N TRP A 550 2.42 -25.66 -8.01
CA TRP A 550 1.18 -26.19 -7.43
C TRP A 550 1.35 -27.56 -6.75
N GLU A 551 2.22 -28.40 -7.29
CA GLU A 551 2.52 -29.74 -6.76
C GLU A 551 3.22 -29.70 -5.41
N GLN A 552 3.77 -28.54 -5.01
CA GLN A 552 4.46 -28.35 -3.74
C GLN A 552 3.56 -27.66 -2.72
N VAL A 553 3.85 -27.90 -1.45
CA VAL A 553 3.09 -27.35 -0.31
C VAL A 553 3.93 -26.39 0.50
N GLU A 554 5.19 -26.73 0.75
CA GLU A 554 6.09 -25.91 1.55
C GLU A 554 6.79 -24.82 0.71
N GLY A 555 7.02 -23.67 1.32
CA GLY A 555 7.76 -22.56 0.72
C GLY A 555 9.20 -22.91 0.33
N LEU A 556 9.82 -23.87 0.99
CA LEU A 556 11.16 -24.38 0.67
C LEU A 556 11.33 -24.80 -0.80
N MET A 557 10.27 -25.24 -1.46
CA MET A 557 10.26 -25.69 -2.84
C MET A 557 9.94 -24.57 -3.85
N GLY A 558 9.95 -23.33 -3.39
CA GLY A 558 9.72 -22.15 -4.21
C GLY A 558 11.00 -21.62 -4.87
N ARG A 559 10.81 -20.63 -5.74
CA ARG A 559 11.84 -19.85 -6.42
C ARG A 559 11.39 -18.41 -6.61
N PHE A 560 12.32 -17.51 -6.87
CA PHE A 560 11.94 -16.15 -7.28
C PHE A 560 11.38 -16.11 -8.70
N ASN A 561 10.34 -15.29 -8.92
CA ASN A 561 9.78 -14.96 -10.23
C ASN A 561 9.61 -13.42 -10.33
N PRO A 562 10.27 -12.71 -11.27
CA PRO A 562 11.25 -13.26 -12.22
C PRO A 562 12.60 -13.57 -11.58
N SER A 563 13.32 -14.49 -12.19
CA SER A 563 14.69 -14.85 -11.78
C SER A 563 15.63 -15.01 -12.99
N LEU A 564 16.92 -15.03 -12.71
CA LEU A 564 17.99 -15.34 -13.66
C LEU A 564 18.58 -16.72 -13.29
N PRO A 565 17.99 -17.82 -13.75
CA PRO A 565 18.49 -19.16 -13.44
C PRO A 565 19.87 -19.41 -14.07
N PHE A 566 20.61 -20.35 -13.54
CA PHE A 566 21.89 -20.80 -14.11
C PHE A 566 21.65 -21.75 -15.29
N HIS A 567 22.20 -21.42 -16.45
CA HIS A 567 22.23 -22.33 -17.60
C HIS A 567 23.35 -23.38 -17.49
N LEU A 568 23.17 -24.55 -18.11
CA LEU A 568 24.16 -25.62 -18.07
C LEU A 568 25.56 -25.18 -18.50
N ASP A 569 25.65 -24.31 -19.51
CA ASP A 569 26.93 -23.79 -19.99
C ASP A 569 27.61 -22.92 -18.92
N GLU A 570 26.87 -22.06 -18.24
CA GLU A 570 27.38 -21.24 -17.13
C GLU A 570 27.84 -22.12 -15.95
N LEU A 571 27.07 -23.19 -15.62
CA LEU A 571 27.45 -24.10 -14.55
C LEU A 571 28.77 -24.82 -14.90
N ALA A 572 28.91 -25.24 -16.16
CA ALA A 572 30.15 -25.88 -16.64
C ALA A 572 31.35 -24.92 -16.64
N GLU A 573 31.15 -23.63 -17.07
CA GLU A 573 32.19 -22.57 -16.99
C GLU A 573 32.63 -22.30 -15.56
N ARG A 574 31.72 -22.38 -14.60
CA ARG A 574 32.04 -22.26 -13.15
C ARG A 574 32.59 -23.57 -12.57
N GLY A 575 32.83 -24.55 -13.37
CA GLY A 575 33.46 -25.83 -13.03
C GLY A 575 32.55 -26.82 -12.28
N LEU A 576 31.23 -26.62 -12.29
CA LEU A 576 30.28 -27.59 -11.75
C LEU A 576 29.84 -28.55 -12.85
N HIS A 577 30.24 -29.83 -12.71
CA HIS A 577 29.65 -30.90 -13.54
C HIS A 577 28.23 -31.17 -13.04
N PHE A 578 27.22 -30.70 -13.78
CA PHE A 578 25.84 -30.80 -13.37
C PHE A 578 25.24 -32.17 -13.70
N ASP A 579 24.83 -32.88 -12.66
CA ASP A 579 24.10 -34.16 -12.75
C ASP A 579 22.63 -33.91 -12.35
N TYR A 580 21.74 -33.97 -13.35
CA TYR A 580 20.32 -33.71 -13.17
C TYR A 580 19.69 -34.65 -12.12
N ASP A 581 19.98 -35.96 -12.23
CA ASP A 581 19.40 -36.95 -11.32
C ASP A 581 19.89 -36.79 -9.88
N ARG A 582 21.13 -36.36 -9.71
CA ARG A 582 21.74 -36.12 -8.40
C ARG A 582 21.29 -34.81 -7.75
N PHE A 583 21.05 -33.80 -8.54
CA PHE A 583 20.82 -32.43 -7.99
C PHE A 583 19.35 -32.00 -8.02
N CYS A 584 18.54 -32.51 -8.96
CA CYS A 584 17.15 -32.07 -9.12
C CYS A 584 16.11 -33.13 -8.69
N LYS A 585 16.49 -34.39 -8.54
CA LYS A 585 15.60 -35.45 -8.01
C LYS A 585 15.82 -35.63 -6.50
N PRO A 586 14.77 -36.02 -5.73
CA PRO A 586 14.91 -36.28 -4.32
C PRO A 586 15.99 -37.32 -4.01
N TYR A 587 16.96 -36.89 -3.17
CA TYR A 587 18.07 -37.74 -2.74
C TYR A 587 17.65 -38.56 -1.52
N ILE A 588 17.04 -39.73 -1.70
CA ILE A 588 16.52 -40.58 -0.62
C ILE A 588 17.41 -41.80 -0.41
N ARG A 589 17.98 -41.91 0.78
CA ARG A 589 18.87 -43.02 1.18
C ARG A 589 18.36 -43.70 2.45
N GLU A 590 18.70 -44.98 2.60
CA GLU A 590 18.21 -45.82 3.70
C GLU A 590 18.47 -45.21 5.06
N HIS A 591 19.69 -44.74 5.34
CA HIS A 591 20.03 -44.11 6.64
C HIS A 591 19.18 -42.86 6.94
N MET A 592 18.84 -42.04 5.95
CA MET A 592 17.99 -40.90 6.13
C MET A 592 16.57 -41.28 6.57
N ILE A 593 16.04 -42.36 6.01
CA ILE A 593 14.71 -42.87 6.35
C ILE A 593 14.70 -43.33 7.81
N PHE A 594 15.76 -44.05 8.21
CA PHE A 594 15.89 -44.46 9.62
C PHE A 594 16.09 -43.29 10.56
N ASP A 595 16.85 -42.28 10.18
CA ASP A 595 17.02 -41.06 10.98
C ASP A 595 15.71 -40.27 11.16
N LEU A 596 14.88 -40.18 10.10
CA LEU A 596 13.63 -39.43 10.12
C LEU A 596 12.46 -40.17 10.78
N PHE A 597 12.39 -41.50 10.59
CA PHE A 597 11.23 -42.29 10.97
C PHE A 597 11.52 -43.34 12.07
N GLY A 598 12.77 -43.56 12.43
CA GLY A 598 13.16 -44.47 13.49
C GLY A 598 12.57 -45.87 13.29
N ASN A 599 11.87 -46.39 14.27
CA ASN A 599 11.24 -47.71 14.27
C ASN A 599 10.14 -47.88 13.19
N HIS A 600 9.66 -46.81 12.58
CA HIS A 600 8.66 -46.84 11.53
C HIS A 600 9.27 -46.94 10.11
N ALA A 601 10.60 -46.89 9.97
CA ALA A 601 11.28 -46.77 8.70
C ALA A 601 10.90 -47.91 7.72
N GLU A 602 10.86 -49.18 8.16
CA GLU A 602 10.49 -50.34 7.30
C GLU A 602 9.05 -50.21 6.78
N SER A 603 8.11 -49.71 7.63
CA SER A 603 6.73 -49.52 7.22
C SER A 603 6.62 -48.34 6.22
N ILE A 604 7.39 -47.28 6.39
CA ILE A 604 7.45 -46.16 5.45
C ILE A 604 8.01 -46.60 4.10
N ILE A 605 9.11 -47.36 4.10
CA ILE A 605 9.71 -47.91 2.87
C ILE A 605 8.66 -48.73 2.09
N SER A 606 8.04 -49.69 2.76
CA SER A 606 7.07 -50.57 2.09
C SER A 606 5.84 -49.85 1.57
N THR A 607 5.39 -48.78 2.26
CA THR A 607 4.15 -48.09 1.93
C THR A 607 4.36 -46.99 0.87
N TYR A 608 5.38 -46.16 1.02
CA TYR A 608 5.53 -44.90 0.27
C TYR A 608 6.67 -44.88 -0.72
N LEU A 609 7.63 -45.83 -0.64
CA LEU A 609 8.87 -45.81 -1.41
C LEU A 609 9.05 -47.04 -2.28
N ASP A 610 9.76 -46.85 -3.39
CA ASP A 610 10.27 -47.91 -4.25
C ASP A 610 11.80 -47.88 -4.22
N GLU A 611 12.41 -49.06 -4.00
CA GLU A 611 13.87 -49.21 -4.09
C GLU A 611 14.27 -49.38 -5.56
N TYR A 612 15.12 -48.49 -6.09
CA TYR A 612 15.63 -48.60 -7.47
C TYR A 612 17.08 -49.08 -7.55
N SER A 613 17.80 -49.02 -6.45
CA SER A 613 19.15 -49.53 -6.25
C SER A 613 19.35 -49.82 -4.76
N PRO A 614 20.25 -50.74 -4.36
CA PRO A 614 20.45 -51.06 -2.93
C PRO A 614 20.63 -49.83 -2.04
N GLY A 615 19.73 -49.65 -1.08
CA GLY A 615 19.72 -48.51 -0.15
C GLY A 615 19.38 -47.18 -0.78
N CYS A 616 18.90 -47.14 -2.03
CA CYS A 616 18.49 -45.94 -2.74
C CYS A 616 17.00 -46.00 -3.12
N TYR A 617 16.26 -45.02 -2.74
CA TYR A 617 14.81 -45.02 -2.86
C TYR A 617 14.29 -43.81 -3.65
N GLN A 618 13.08 -43.95 -4.20
CA GLN A 618 12.29 -42.88 -4.77
C GLN A 618 10.87 -42.99 -4.22
N MET A 619 10.14 -41.84 -4.22
CA MET A 619 8.73 -41.86 -3.86
C MET A 619 7.92 -42.66 -4.87
N LYS A 620 6.96 -43.44 -4.41
CA LYS A 620 5.97 -44.06 -5.31
C LYS A 620 5.17 -42.99 -6.04
N GLU A 621 4.78 -43.21 -7.29
CA GLU A 621 4.05 -42.30 -8.15
C GLU A 621 2.80 -41.69 -7.47
N PHE A 622 2.16 -42.41 -6.55
CA PHE A 622 0.99 -41.95 -5.81
C PHE A 622 1.33 -40.92 -4.71
N TYR A 623 2.62 -40.80 -4.35
CA TYR A 623 3.11 -39.93 -3.28
C TYR A 623 4.31 -39.06 -3.72
N ASP A 624 4.56 -38.94 -5.02
CA ASP A 624 5.79 -38.32 -5.56
C ASP A 624 5.80 -36.76 -5.49
N THR A 625 4.70 -36.15 -5.07
CA THR A 625 4.64 -34.70 -4.82
C THR A 625 4.09 -34.39 -3.43
N GLN A 626 4.48 -33.24 -2.86
CA GLN A 626 3.94 -32.82 -1.56
C GLN A 626 2.41 -32.67 -1.60
N ARG A 627 1.83 -32.23 -2.73
CA ARG A 627 0.38 -32.12 -2.91
C ARG A 627 -0.35 -33.45 -2.79
N LYS A 628 0.11 -34.48 -3.48
CA LYS A 628 -0.46 -35.83 -3.39
C LYS A 628 -0.38 -36.37 -1.95
N VAL A 629 0.77 -36.19 -1.30
CA VAL A 629 0.95 -36.59 0.11
C VAL A 629 -0.02 -35.82 1.01
N LYS A 630 -0.18 -34.50 0.80
CA LYS A 630 -1.14 -33.70 1.56
C LYS A 630 -2.56 -34.22 1.43
N GLU A 631 -3.04 -34.38 0.19
CA GLU A 631 -4.42 -34.85 -0.08
C GLU A 631 -4.70 -36.21 0.56
N TYR A 632 -3.74 -37.12 0.49
CA TYR A 632 -3.85 -38.45 1.12
C TYR A 632 -3.97 -38.32 2.65
N PHE A 633 -3.09 -37.56 3.30
CA PHE A 633 -3.11 -37.44 4.75
C PHE A 633 -4.24 -36.58 5.27
N ASP A 634 -4.70 -35.57 4.55
CA ASP A 634 -5.89 -34.79 4.93
C ASP A 634 -7.13 -35.69 4.97
N SER A 635 -7.34 -36.56 3.99
CA SER A 635 -8.42 -37.56 3.98
C SER A 635 -8.29 -38.53 5.16
N LYS A 636 -7.09 -39.02 5.40
CA LYS A 636 -6.83 -39.99 6.49
C LYS A 636 -7.06 -39.36 7.88
N ILE A 637 -6.66 -38.11 8.08
CA ILE A 637 -6.89 -37.39 9.35
C ILE A 637 -8.38 -37.12 9.56
N GLN A 638 -9.15 -36.84 8.50
CA GLN A 638 -10.61 -36.71 8.61
C GLN A 638 -11.29 -38.01 9.00
N GLU A 639 -10.81 -39.15 8.50
CA GLU A 639 -11.33 -40.47 8.83
C GLU A 639 -10.93 -40.92 10.24
N GLU A 640 -9.71 -40.60 10.69
CA GLU A 640 -9.11 -41.01 11.98
C GLU A 640 -8.53 -39.79 12.74
N PRO A 641 -9.37 -38.89 13.27
CA PRO A 641 -8.90 -37.68 13.96
C PRO A 641 -8.01 -37.95 15.20
N GLU A 642 -8.17 -39.07 15.86
CA GLU A 642 -7.35 -39.47 17.03
C GLU A 642 -5.88 -39.77 16.63
N SER A 643 -5.61 -40.05 15.37
CA SER A 643 -4.27 -40.31 14.82
C SER A 643 -3.66 -39.09 14.15
N ALA A 644 -4.26 -37.89 14.30
CA ALA A 644 -3.87 -36.69 13.56
C ALA A 644 -2.40 -36.31 13.77
N ASP A 645 -1.92 -36.32 15.02
CA ASP A 645 -0.52 -35.95 15.32
C ASP A 645 0.47 -36.90 14.65
N PHE A 646 0.21 -38.20 14.70
CA PHE A 646 1.06 -39.20 14.06
C PHE A 646 1.03 -39.10 12.54
N ASN A 647 -0.16 -38.92 11.95
CA ASN A 647 -0.30 -38.73 10.52
C ASN A 647 0.37 -37.43 10.04
N ASN A 648 0.27 -36.34 10.78
CA ASN A 648 0.98 -35.09 10.50
C ASN A 648 2.49 -35.28 10.58
N TRP A 649 3.00 -35.99 11.56
CA TRP A 649 4.41 -36.29 11.69
C TRP A 649 4.94 -37.08 10.49
N ILE A 650 4.23 -38.14 10.02
CA ILE A 650 4.60 -38.88 8.82
C ILE A 650 4.58 -37.94 7.61
N ARG A 651 3.49 -37.20 7.40
CA ARG A 651 3.32 -36.27 6.28
C ARG A 651 4.49 -35.30 6.17
N ASN A 652 4.82 -34.66 7.28
CA ASN A 652 5.88 -33.63 7.30
C ASN A 652 7.27 -34.22 7.01
N ASN A 653 7.56 -35.43 7.47
CA ASN A 653 8.81 -36.12 7.13
C ASN A 653 8.85 -36.62 5.66
N LEU A 654 7.70 -37.00 5.08
CA LEU A 654 7.63 -37.28 3.64
C LEU A 654 7.87 -36.01 2.81
N TYR A 655 7.40 -34.83 3.24
CA TYR A 655 7.75 -33.54 2.60
C TYR A 655 9.26 -33.29 2.63
N ARG A 656 9.93 -33.62 3.74
CA ARG A 656 11.38 -33.49 3.85
C ARG A 656 12.09 -34.43 2.84
N LEU A 657 11.64 -35.68 2.69
CA LEU A 657 12.21 -36.59 1.67
C LEU A 657 12.06 -36.03 0.25
N ILE A 658 10.87 -35.51 -0.10
CA ILE A 658 10.61 -34.89 -1.40
C ILE A 658 11.47 -33.64 -1.59
N GLY A 659 11.74 -32.88 -0.52
CA GLY A 659 12.54 -31.68 -0.52
C GLY A 659 14.06 -31.88 -0.53
N GLU A 660 14.57 -33.12 -0.55
CA GLU A 660 16.01 -33.46 -0.61
C GLU A 660 16.60 -33.26 -2.03
N VAL A 661 16.45 -32.04 -2.55
CA VAL A 661 17.00 -31.58 -3.83
C VAL A 661 17.92 -30.38 -3.63
N LEU A 662 18.86 -30.17 -4.53
CA LEU A 662 19.80 -29.04 -4.48
C LEU A 662 19.44 -27.93 -5.47
N PHE A 663 18.84 -28.29 -6.59
CA PHE A 663 18.39 -27.34 -7.62
C PHE A 663 16.95 -27.65 -8.05
N LEU A 664 16.26 -26.58 -8.40
CA LEU A 664 14.93 -26.63 -9.00
C LEU A 664 15.03 -26.23 -10.46
N GLU A 665 14.48 -27.03 -11.35
CA GLU A 665 14.46 -26.72 -12.77
C GLU A 665 13.66 -25.44 -13.04
N ALA A 666 14.20 -24.55 -13.86
CA ALA A 666 13.49 -23.36 -14.25
C ALA A 666 12.32 -23.69 -15.22
N PRO A 667 11.17 -23.07 -15.11
CA PRO A 667 10.03 -23.31 -15.99
C PRO A 667 10.42 -23.20 -17.46
N LEU A 668 9.89 -24.08 -18.29
CA LEU A 668 10.09 -24.10 -19.74
C LEU A 668 11.55 -24.25 -20.21
N SER A 669 12.49 -24.53 -19.31
CA SER A 669 13.90 -24.68 -19.67
C SER A 669 14.24 -25.99 -20.31
N ASN A 670 13.36 -27.02 -20.22
CA ASN A 670 13.58 -28.37 -20.71
C ASN A 670 14.92 -28.95 -20.24
N GLY A 671 15.19 -28.86 -18.93
CA GLY A 671 16.42 -29.37 -18.31
C GLY A 671 17.68 -28.56 -18.62
N ARG A 672 17.56 -27.26 -19.01
CA ARG A 672 18.70 -26.44 -19.40
C ARG A 672 19.07 -25.34 -18.46
N ALA A 673 18.16 -24.98 -17.54
CA ALA A 673 18.38 -23.90 -16.58
C ALA A 673 17.83 -24.27 -15.20
N PHE A 674 18.52 -23.82 -14.14
CA PHE A 674 18.28 -24.27 -12.77
C PHE A 674 18.41 -23.16 -11.77
N ASN A 675 17.56 -23.19 -10.74
CA ASN A 675 17.60 -22.31 -9.59
C ASN A 675 18.11 -23.10 -8.37
N PRO A 676 19.07 -22.62 -7.59
CA PRO A 676 19.45 -23.25 -6.33
C PRO A 676 18.22 -23.31 -5.39
N ARG A 677 18.03 -24.46 -4.72
CA ARG A 677 16.97 -24.58 -3.71
C ARG A 677 17.35 -23.76 -2.47
N MET A 678 16.38 -23.02 -1.92
CA MET A 678 16.59 -22.26 -0.67
C MET A 678 16.96 -23.19 0.48
N SER A 679 17.89 -22.77 1.34
CA SER A 679 18.38 -23.57 2.48
C SER A 679 18.91 -24.96 2.11
N LEU A 680 19.49 -25.14 0.91
CA LEU A 680 20.06 -26.42 0.45
C LEU A 680 21.13 -26.99 1.40
N HIS A 681 21.83 -26.11 2.14
CA HIS A 681 22.89 -26.49 3.10
C HIS A 681 22.39 -27.38 4.25
N SER A 682 21.09 -27.36 4.57
CA SER A 682 20.47 -28.19 5.59
C SER A 682 20.10 -29.60 5.12
N THR A 683 20.27 -29.90 3.82
CA THR A 683 19.91 -31.19 3.23
C THR A 683 21.00 -32.24 3.46
N TYR A 684 20.60 -33.51 3.58
CA TYR A 684 21.50 -34.63 3.51
C TYR A 684 22.22 -34.67 2.15
N SER A 685 21.49 -34.35 1.09
CA SER A 685 21.98 -34.29 -0.28
C SER A 685 23.22 -33.40 -0.41
N PHE A 686 23.21 -32.17 0.21
CA PHE A 686 24.37 -31.28 0.19
C PHE A 686 25.50 -31.77 1.07
N ASN A 687 25.20 -32.26 2.27
CA ASN A 687 26.20 -32.67 3.25
C ASN A 687 27.00 -33.90 2.82
N GLU A 688 26.46 -34.73 1.90
CA GLU A 688 27.10 -35.91 1.35
C GLU A 688 27.86 -35.64 0.04
N LEU A 689 27.98 -34.38 -0.41
CA LEU A 689 28.82 -34.02 -1.55
C LEU A 689 30.31 -33.91 -1.11
N ASP A 690 31.21 -34.10 -2.06
CA ASP A 690 32.62 -33.76 -1.85
C ASP A 690 32.82 -32.25 -1.63
N HIS A 691 33.94 -31.91 -0.96
CA HIS A 691 34.23 -30.53 -0.59
C HIS A 691 34.28 -29.58 -1.78
N GLY A 692 34.91 -29.97 -2.88
CA GLY A 692 35.03 -29.10 -4.07
C GLY A 692 33.68 -28.80 -4.73
N THR A 693 32.78 -29.79 -4.77
CA THR A 693 31.42 -29.60 -5.29
C THR A 693 30.59 -28.71 -4.34
N ARG A 694 30.70 -28.88 -3.02
CA ARG A 694 30.03 -27.99 -2.03
C ARG A 694 30.45 -26.54 -2.17
N GLU A 695 31.76 -26.25 -2.28
CA GLU A 695 32.24 -24.88 -2.47
C GLU A 695 31.67 -24.21 -3.73
N LYS A 696 31.57 -24.93 -4.82
CA LYS A 696 31.01 -24.41 -6.07
C LYS A 696 29.52 -24.09 -5.94
N ILE A 697 28.77 -25.02 -5.35
CA ILE A 697 27.31 -24.83 -5.12
C ILE A 697 27.08 -23.67 -4.15
N ASP A 698 27.91 -23.52 -3.11
CA ASP A 698 27.84 -22.41 -2.18
C ASP A 698 28.08 -21.04 -2.85
N GLN A 699 29.07 -20.96 -3.74
CA GLN A 699 29.31 -19.75 -4.54
C GLN A 699 28.13 -19.42 -5.47
N LEU A 700 27.50 -20.44 -6.10
CA LEU A 700 26.30 -20.25 -6.92
C LEU A 700 25.12 -19.79 -6.06
N TYR A 701 24.97 -20.37 -4.88
CA TYR A 701 23.92 -19.98 -3.94
C TYR A 701 24.03 -18.51 -3.53
N ILE A 702 25.23 -18.07 -3.13
CA ILE A 702 25.50 -16.68 -2.76
C ILE A 702 25.28 -15.72 -3.93
N ASP A 703 25.72 -16.10 -5.13
CA ASP A 703 25.49 -15.29 -6.33
C ASP A 703 23.98 -15.17 -6.63
N TYR A 704 23.25 -16.28 -6.58
CA TYR A 704 21.81 -16.30 -6.87
C TYR A 704 20.99 -15.47 -5.89
N TYR A 705 21.15 -15.68 -4.58
CA TYR A 705 20.28 -15.06 -3.58
C TYR A 705 20.65 -13.62 -3.22
N TYR A 706 21.92 -13.21 -3.39
CA TYR A 706 22.40 -11.93 -2.85
C TYR A 706 23.01 -10.98 -3.88
N ARG A 707 23.23 -11.36 -5.13
CA ARG A 707 24.01 -10.54 -6.08
C ARG A 707 23.39 -10.37 -7.45
N ARG A 708 23.16 -11.48 -8.20
CA ARG A 708 22.90 -11.44 -9.65
C ARG A 708 21.59 -10.77 -10.07
N HIS A 709 20.61 -10.65 -9.17
CA HIS A 709 19.27 -10.18 -9.50
C HIS A 709 19.03 -8.69 -9.25
N ASN A 710 19.92 -7.95 -8.56
CA ASN A 710 19.62 -6.62 -8.06
C ASN A 710 19.16 -5.65 -9.15
N GLU A 711 19.91 -5.52 -10.27
CA GLU A 711 19.51 -4.62 -11.35
C GLU A 711 18.30 -5.16 -12.12
N PHE A 712 18.23 -6.45 -12.35
CA PHE A 712 17.10 -7.11 -13.01
C PHE A 712 15.78 -6.90 -12.24
N TRP A 713 15.80 -7.01 -10.91
CA TRP A 713 14.62 -6.74 -10.10
C TRP A 713 14.29 -5.24 -10.00
N ARG A 714 15.31 -4.38 -10.01
CA ARG A 714 15.11 -2.93 -10.12
C ARG A 714 14.35 -2.58 -11.41
N GLU A 715 14.82 -3.07 -12.55
CA GLU A 715 14.14 -2.89 -13.82
C GLU A 715 12.70 -3.44 -13.81
N SER A 716 12.51 -4.63 -13.22
CA SER A 716 11.20 -5.25 -13.07
C SER A 716 10.22 -4.36 -12.28
N ALA A 717 10.66 -3.77 -11.19
CA ALA A 717 9.85 -2.87 -10.37
C ALA A 717 9.57 -1.55 -11.10
N MET A 718 10.58 -0.96 -11.76
CA MET A 718 10.45 0.30 -12.47
C MET A 718 9.56 0.24 -13.73
N ARG A 719 9.21 -0.95 -14.21
CA ARG A 719 8.18 -1.14 -15.25
C ARG A 719 6.75 -1.11 -14.68
N LYS A 720 6.57 -1.41 -13.39
CA LYS A 720 5.27 -1.63 -12.75
C LYS A 720 4.87 -0.54 -11.75
N LEU A 721 5.76 -0.17 -10.83
CA LEU A 721 5.42 0.75 -9.74
C LEU A 721 5.11 2.19 -10.19
N PRO A 722 5.77 2.78 -11.22
CA PRO A 722 5.39 4.10 -11.72
C PRO A 722 3.94 4.17 -12.16
N MET A 723 3.42 3.14 -12.84
CA MET A 723 2.04 3.05 -13.28
C MET A 723 1.05 3.10 -12.09
N LEU A 724 1.37 2.43 -10.97
CA LEU A 724 0.52 2.49 -9.76
C LEU A 724 0.47 3.91 -9.20
N LYS A 725 1.61 4.60 -9.19
CA LYS A 725 1.70 5.98 -8.72
C LYS A 725 0.92 6.94 -9.61
N ASP A 726 0.94 6.72 -10.91
CA ASP A 726 0.22 7.56 -11.88
C ASP A 726 -1.31 7.29 -11.89
N ALA A 727 -1.74 6.12 -11.44
CA ALA A 727 -3.15 5.72 -11.41
C ALA A 727 -3.98 6.42 -10.31
N THR A 728 -3.33 6.99 -9.29
CA THR A 728 -4.03 7.52 -8.11
C THR A 728 -3.31 8.71 -7.50
N ASP A 729 -4.07 9.58 -6.84
CA ASP A 729 -3.55 10.67 -5.99
C ASP A 729 -3.33 10.25 -4.52
N MET A 730 -3.59 8.99 -4.16
CA MET A 730 -3.34 8.50 -2.79
C MET A 730 -1.85 8.53 -2.43
N LEU A 731 -1.54 8.73 -1.14
CA LEU A 731 -0.18 8.55 -0.62
C LEU A 731 0.15 7.06 -0.53
N ILE A 732 1.23 6.64 -1.15
CA ILE A 732 1.61 5.23 -1.23
C ILE A 732 2.62 4.86 -0.14
N CYS A 733 2.32 3.79 0.60
CA CYS A 733 3.23 3.14 1.53
C CYS A 733 3.46 1.69 1.08
N GLY A 734 4.69 1.20 1.12
CA GLY A 734 5.00 -0.20 0.83
C GLY A 734 5.26 -0.98 2.12
N GLU A 735 4.83 -2.23 2.16
CA GLU A 735 5.31 -3.19 3.15
C GLU A 735 6.52 -3.90 2.54
N ASP A 736 7.71 -3.56 3.02
CA ASP A 736 9.01 -4.01 2.54
C ASP A 736 9.78 -4.78 3.62
N LEU A 737 9.09 -5.73 4.26
CA LEU A 737 9.64 -6.62 5.29
C LEU A 737 10.16 -7.94 4.72
N GLY A 738 11.01 -8.65 5.48
CA GLY A 738 11.57 -9.95 5.15
C GLY A 738 12.88 -9.85 4.35
N MET A 739 13.09 -10.75 3.39
CA MET A 739 14.31 -10.77 2.56
C MET A 739 14.28 -9.64 1.50
N VAL A 740 14.73 -8.45 1.89
CA VAL A 740 14.65 -7.24 1.05
C VAL A 740 15.84 -7.15 0.08
N PRO A 741 15.61 -7.13 -1.26
CA PRO A 741 16.69 -6.89 -2.23
C PRO A 741 17.34 -5.51 -2.06
N ALA A 742 18.64 -5.42 -2.30
CA ALA A 742 19.39 -4.17 -2.15
C ALA A 742 18.89 -3.01 -3.05
N SER A 743 18.18 -3.31 -4.13
CA SER A 743 17.60 -2.30 -5.03
C SER A 743 16.32 -1.64 -4.48
N VAL A 744 15.64 -2.26 -3.50
CA VAL A 744 14.33 -1.80 -3.00
C VAL A 744 14.38 -0.40 -2.39
N PRO A 745 15.28 -0.08 -1.43
CA PRO A 745 15.31 1.26 -0.83
C PRO A 745 15.54 2.37 -1.88
N GLY A 746 16.38 2.10 -2.89
CA GLY A 746 16.64 3.04 -3.98
C GLY A 746 15.40 3.32 -4.82
N VAL A 747 14.66 2.28 -5.22
CA VAL A 747 13.43 2.40 -6.00
C VAL A 747 12.32 3.10 -5.18
N MET A 748 12.15 2.71 -3.92
CA MET A 748 11.16 3.33 -3.03
C MET A 748 11.42 4.84 -2.89
N ASN A 749 12.67 5.23 -2.67
CA ASN A 749 13.05 6.63 -2.58
C ASN A 749 12.88 7.38 -3.91
N GLU A 750 13.28 6.78 -5.04
CA GLU A 750 13.12 7.35 -6.39
C GLU A 750 11.65 7.62 -6.71
N LEU A 751 10.76 6.70 -6.36
CA LEU A 751 9.33 6.80 -6.56
C LEU A 751 8.59 7.52 -5.42
N GLN A 752 9.29 7.98 -4.39
CA GLN A 752 8.71 8.65 -3.23
C GLN A 752 7.61 7.81 -2.53
N ILE A 753 7.81 6.48 -2.46
CA ILE A 753 6.96 5.54 -1.74
C ILE A 753 7.49 5.39 -0.32
N LEU A 754 6.62 5.48 0.68
CA LEU A 754 7.01 5.36 2.07
C LEU A 754 7.32 3.89 2.42
N SER A 755 8.50 3.62 2.97
CA SER A 755 8.88 2.30 3.50
C SER A 755 8.27 2.02 4.88
N LEU A 756 8.25 0.77 5.31
CA LEU A 756 7.79 0.36 6.65
C LEU A 756 9.00 0.10 7.57
N ALA A 757 9.13 0.89 8.63
CA ALA A 757 10.19 0.77 9.63
C ALA A 757 9.65 0.21 10.95
N ILE A 758 9.88 -1.07 11.21
CA ILE A 758 9.52 -1.73 12.48
C ILE A 758 10.77 -1.92 13.32
N GLN A 759 10.79 -1.32 14.52
CA GLN A 759 11.96 -1.28 15.40
C GLN A 759 12.53 -2.66 15.71
N ARG A 760 11.66 -3.66 15.89
CA ARG A 760 12.01 -5.03 16.27
C ARG A 760 12.34 -5.93 15.07
N MET A 761 12.22 -5.42 13.86
CA MET A 761 12.41 -6.17 12.63
C MET A 761 13.09 -5.27 11.59
N PRO A 762 14.38 -4.98 11.77
CA PRO A 762 15.13 -4.21 10.78
C PRO A 762 15.27 -5.00 9.47
N ASN A 763 15.41 -4.26 8.38
CA ASN A 763 15.65 -4.83 7.05
C ASN A 763 17.14 -4.91 6.67
N ASP A 764 18.02 -4.82 7.68
CA ASP A 764 19.49 -4.95 7.58
C ASP A 764 20.04 -5.85 8.69
N ASP A 765 21.36 -5.95 8.81
CA ASP A 765 22.06 -6.85 9.77
C ASP A 765 21.96 -6.41 11.25
N ARG A 766 21.26 -5.33 11.56
CA ARG A 766 21.07 -4.89 12.95
C ARG A 766 20.03 -5.77 13.65
N GLU A 767 20.20 -6.00 14.96
CA GLU A 767 19.20 -6.70 15.76
C GLU A 767 17.95 -5.83 15.99
N PHE A 768 18.14 -4.51 16.12
CA PHE A 768 17.07 -3.54 16.32
C PHE A 768 17.32 -2.29 15.49
N TRP A 769 16.24 -1.70 15.03
CA TRP A 769 16.28 -0.38 14.39
C TRP A 769 16.18 0.72 15.45
N ASN A 770 17.03 1.74 15.35
CA ASN A 770 16.84 2.94 16.16
C ASN A 770 15.86 3.88 15.44
N PRO A 771 14.70 4.23 16.05
CA PRO A 771 13.73 5.12 15.40
C PRO A 771 14.30 6.50 15.01
N ALA A 772 15.37 6.96 15.66
CA ALA A 772 16.05 8.20 15.30
C ALA A 772 16.76 8.16 13.93
N ASP A 773 17.06 6.95 13.42
CA ASP A 773 17.77 6.75 12.16
C ASP A 773 16.81 6.45 10.98
N THR A 774 15.51 6.45 11.21
CA THR A 774 14.53 6.16 10.15
C THR A 774 14.51 7.25 9.09
N PRO A 775 14.41 6.90 7.79
CA PRO A 775 14.28 7.91 6.74
C PRO A 775 12.97 8.68 6.89
N TYR A 776 12.93 9.92 6.37
CA TYR A 776 11.70 10.72 6.42
C TYR A 776 10.56 10.04 5.66
N LEU A 777 10.82 9.52 4.46
CA LEU A 777 9.81 8.78 3.67
C LEU A 777 9.58 7.39 4.23
N SER A 778 9.02 7.31 5.42
CA SER A 778 8.69 6.05 6.09
C SER A 778 7.45 6.14 6.98
N VAL A 779 6.90 4.98 7.25
CA VAL A 779 5.94 4.71 8.31
C VAL A 779 6.69 3.96 9.40
N THR A 780 6.88 4.57 10.57
CA THR A 780 7.46 3.88 11.73
C THR A 780 6.36 3.29 12.61
N SER A 781 6.59 2.09 13.15
CA SER A 781 5.63 1.37 14.00
C SER A 781 6.33 0.48 15.02
N THR A 782 5.67 0.23 16.14
CA THR A 782 6.10 -0.76 17.15
C THR A 782 5.91 -2.20 16.68
N GLY A 783 5.00 -2.44 15.74
CA GLY A 783 4.68 -3.75 15.19
C GLY A 783 3.63 -3.68 14.09
N SER A 784 3.27 -4.85 13.56
CA SER A 784 2.15 -5.04 12.63
C SER A 784 1.19 -6.10 13.15
N HIS A 785 0.09 -6.31 12.43
CA HIS A 785 -0.87 -7.38 12.74
C HIS A 785 -0.31 -8.81 12.53
N ASP A 786 0.83 -8.94 11.83
CA ASP A 786 1.49 -10.23 11.52
C ASP A 786 2.52 -10.66 12.57
N MET A 787 2.67 -9.88 13.63
CA MET A 787 3.62 -10.19 14.70
C MET A 787 2.99 -10.00 16.07
N SER A 788 3.67 -10.50 17.10
CA SER A 788 3.30 -10.30 18.50
C SER A 788 3.16 -8.82 18.83
N THR A 789 2.25 -8.47 19.74
CA THR A 789 2.20 -7.12 20.31
C THR A 789 3.49 -6.78 21.04
N LEU A 790 3.74 -5.51 21.35
CA LEU A 790 4.91 -5.12 22.13
C LEU A 790 5.00 -5.86 23.46
N ARG A 791 3.84 -6.11 24.11
CA ARG A 791 3.74 -6.79 25.40
C ARG A 791 4.01 -8.29 25.30
N GLU A 792 3.50 -8.94 24.28
CA GLU A 792 3.73 -10.36 24.01
C GLU A 792 5.21 -10.60 23.64
N TRP A 793 5.75 -9.82 22.70
CA TRP A 793 7.15 -9.88 22.31
C TRP A 793 8.12 -9.70 23.47
N TRP A 794 7.78 -8.83 24.42
CA TRP A 794 8.64 -8.59 25.59
C TRP A 794 8.90 -9.84 26.40
N GLN A 795 8.06 -10.85 26.31
CA GLN A 795 8.12 -12.12 27.04
C GLN A 795 8.63 -13.30 26.20
N GLU A 796 8.82 -13.14 24.87
CA GLU A 796 9.23 -14.23 23.98
C GLU A 796 10.69 -14.65 24.19
N ASP A 797 11.62 -13.69 24.38
CA ASP A 797 13.05 -13.93 24.58
C ASP A 797 13.63 -12.92 25.58
N GLU A 798 13.88 -13.38 26.80
CA GLU A 798 14.44 -12.53 27.87
C GLU A 798 15.82 -11.95 27.49
N GLY A 799 16.64 -12.68 26.74
CA GLY A 799 17.96 -12.23 26.31
C GLY A 799 17.88 -11.08 25.28
N GLN A 800 17.01 -11.21 24.31
CA GLN A 800 16.74 -10.18 23.31
C GLN A 800 16.14 -8.94 23.99
N THR A 801 15.17 -9.11 24.84
CA THR A 801 14.51 -8.04 25.59
C THR A 801 15.49 -7.30 26.51
N GLN A 802 16.40 -8.03 27.17
CA GLN A 802 17.46 -7.41 28.00
C GLN A 802 18.40 -6.54 27.14
N ARG A 803 18.80 -7.01 25.93
CA ARG A 803 19.65 -6.20 25.03
C ARG A 803 18.89 -4.97 24.53
N PHE A 804 17.63 -5.11 24.18
CA PHE A 804 16.77 -3.99 23.78
C PHE A 804 16.65 -2.95 24.89
N PHE A 805 16.40 -3.40 26.14
CA PHE A 805 16.29 -2.54 27.31
C PHE A 805 17.56 -1.73 27.57
N ASN A 806 18.73 -2.37 27.46
CA ASN A 806 20.01 -1.69 27.69
C ASN A 806 20.46 -0.79 26.52
N HIS A 807 20.40 -1.30 25.29
CA HIS A 807 21.03 -0.63 24.14
C HIS A 807 20.07 0.31 23.38
N ILE A 808 18.79 0.03 23.36
CA ILE A 808 17.80 0.84 22.64
C ILE A 808 17.10 1.82 23.58
N LEU A 809 16.59 1.33 24.72
CA LEU A 809 15.95 2.21 25.71
C LEU A 809 16.96 2.96 26.60
N GLY A 810 18.21 2.53 26.64
CA GLY A 810 19.28 3.18 27.42
C GLY A 810 19.17 2.97 28.93
N HIS A 811 18.43 1.95 29.37
CA HIS A 811 18.25 1.63 30.80
C HIS A 811 19.34 0.68 31.31
N TRP A 812 19.63 0.76 32.60
CA TRP A 812 20.61 -0.08 33.31
C TRP A 812 19.91 -1.08 34.25
N GLY A 813 20.51 -2.24 34.41
CA GLY A 813 20.04 -3.28 35.31
C GLY A 813 19.22 -4.36 34.58
N LYS A 814 18.45 -5.16 35.34
CA LYS A 814 17.59 -6.21 34.78
C LYS A 814 16.36 -5.57 34.14
N ALA A 815 16.03 -5.98 32.91
CA ALA A 815 14.75 -5.63 32.28
C ALA A 815 13.57 -6.17 33.12
N PRO A 816 12.44 -5.48 33.17
CA PRO A 816 11.23 -6.01 33.79
C PRO A 816 10.79 -7.32 33.13
N ASP A 817 10.26 -8.26 33.88
CA ASP A 817 9.79 -9.54 33.37
C ASP A 817 8.57 -9.39 32.43
N GLN A 818 7.85 -8.27 32.55
CA GLN A 818 6.74 -7.89 31.69
C GLN A 818 6.96 -6.49 31.10
N CYS A 819 6.38 -6.22 29.95
CA CYS A 819 6.33 -4.88 29.39
C CYS A 819 5.44 -3.98 30.27
N GLU A 820 6.08 -3.28 31.20
CA GLU A 820 5.41 -2.34 32.09
C GLU A 820 4.88 -1.11 31.30
N PRO A 821 3.84 -0.42 31.80
CA PRO A 821 3.28 0.75 31.10
C PRO A 821 4.31 1.83 30.74
N TRP A 822 5.29 2.06 31.61
CA TRP A 822 6.36 3.03 31.37
C TRP A 822 7.31 2.57 30.27
N VAL A 823 7.56 1.25 30.11
CA VAL A 823 8.37 0.68 29.01
C VAL A 823 7.66 0.93 27.66
N ALA A 824 6.38 0.61 27.58
CA ALA A 824 5.58 0.88 26.38
C ALA A 824 5.59 2.37 26.03
N LYS A 825 5.51 3.25 27.03
CA LYS A 825 5.62 4.70 26.87
C LYS A 825 6.97 5.10 26.27
N ASP A 826 8.09 4.56 26.77
CA ASP A 826 9.42 4.90 26.29
C ASP A 826 9.60 4.48 24.82
N VAL A 827 9.14 3.29 24.46
CA VAL A 827 9.17 2.79 23.09
C VAL A 827 8.36 3.70 22.15
N ILE A 828 7.11 4.01 22.51
CA ILE A 828 6.24 4.88 21.71
C ILE A 828 6.83 6.30 21.60
N SER A 829 7.41 6.82 22.68
CA SER A 829 8.06 8.15 22.66
C SER A 829 9.21 8.22 21.66
N GLN A 830 10.04 7.17 21.55
CA GLN A 830 11.12 7.12 20.57
C GLN A 830 10.59 7.19 19.12
N HIS A 831 9.50 6.45 18.83
CA HIS A 831 8.87 6.46 17.50
C HIS A 831 8.23 7.82 17.20
N LEU A 832 7.56 8.44 18.17
CA LEU A 832 6.98 9.78 18.00
C LEU A 832 8.06 10.84 17.74
N ALA A 833 9.23 10.72 18.36
CA ALA A 833 10.36 11.63 18.15
C ALA A 833 11.10 11.39 16.81
N SER A 834 10.86 10.25 16.14
CA SER A 834 11.56 9.87 14.90
C SER A 834 11.34 10.87 13.76
N PRO A 835 12.26 10.90 12.76
CA PRO A 835 12.10 11.72 11.57
C PRO A 835 11.03 11.22 10.60
N SER A 836 10.51 9.99 10.75
CA SER A 836 9.51 9.40 9.85
C SER A 836 8.29 10.30 9.62
N MET A 837 7.80 10.37 8.39
CA MET A 837 6.61 11.14 8.02
C MET A 837 5.39 10.68 8.83
N LEU A 838 5.18 9.38 8.96
CA LEU A 838 4.06 8.78 9.69
C LEU A 838 4.58 7.92 10.85
N ALA A 839 4.01 8.05 12.04
CA ALA A 839 4.18 7.12 13.16
C ALA A 839 2.83 6.48 13.47
N ILE A 840 2.64 5.22 13.08
CA ILE A 840 1.35 4.53 13.18
C ILE A 840 1.50 3.34 14.11
N PHE A 841 0.68 3.25 15.14
CA PHE A 841 0.79 2.25 16.18
C PHE A 841 -0.42 1.30 16.22
N PRO A 842 -0.23 0.00 16.44
CA PRO A 842 -1.32 -0.88 16.85
C PRO A 842 -2.03 -0.30 18.09
N ILE A 843 -3.36 -0.32 18.12
CA ILE A 843 -4.11 0.20 19.27
C ILE A 843 -3.76 -0.52 20.58
N GLN A 844 -3.41 -1.81 20.49
CA GLN A 844 -2.97 -2.62 21.62
C GLN A 844 -1.73 -2.03 22.30
N ASP A 845 -0.75 -1.60 21.47
CA ASP A 845 0.50 -1.02 21.98
C ASP A 845 0.27 0.39 22.56
N LEU A 846 -0.69 1.14 22.05
CA LEU A 846 -1.08 2.43 22.63
C LEU A 846 -1.70 2.26 24.02
N VAL A 847 -2.68 1.37 24.16
CA VAL A 847 -3.32 1.14 25.48
C VAL A 847 -2.42 0.39 26.46
N ALA A 848 -1.35 -0.25 25.99
CA ALA A 848 -0.31 -0.85 26.84
C ALA A 848 0.36 0.16 27.78
N MET A 849 0.35 1.46 27.44
CA MET A 849 0.87 2.55 28.26
C MET A 849 0.06 2.84 29.54
N ASP A 850 -1.15 2.26 29.68
CA ASP A 850 -1.99 2.44 30.87
C ASP A 850 -2.38 1.07 31.43
N GLY A 851 -1.93 0.77 32.67
CA GLY A 851 -2.19 -0.52 33.36
C GLY A 851 -3.67 -0.84 33.59
N ARG A 852 -4.57 0.16 33.51
CA ARG A 852 -6.03 -0.04 33.69
C ARG A 852 -6.71 -0.35 32.35
N LEU A 853 -6.16 0.14 31.24
CA LEU A 853 -6.78 0.02 29.92
C LEU A 853 -6.30 -1.18 29.13
N ARG A 854 -5.09 -1.70 29.40
CA ARG A 854 -4.56 -2.89 28.73
C ARG A 854 -5.22 -4.17 29.22
N ARG A 855 -5.29 -5.21 28.40
CA ARG A 855 -5.72 -6.54 28.83
C ARG A 855 -4.76 -7.12 29.88
N GLU A 856 -5.24 -8.02 30.73
CA GLU A 856 -4.38 -8.73 31.68
C GLU A 856 -3.39 -9.63 30.94
N ASP A 857 -3.88 -10.48 30.07
CA ASP A 857 -3.11 -11.42 29.25
C ASP A 857 -2.73 -10.81 27.89
N PRO A 858 -1.41 -10.66 27.57
CA PRO A 858 -0.96 -10.15 26.29
C PRO A 858 -1.18 -11.10 25.10
N GLU A 859 -1.21 -12.42 25.30
CA GLU A 859 -1.38 -13.40 24.22
C GLU A 859 -2.73 -13.24 23.49
N VAL A 860 -3.79 -12.84 24.22
CA VAL A 860 -5.11 -12.61 23.60
C VAL A 860 -5.22 -11.29 22.83
N GLU A 861 -4.16 -10.49 22.81
CA GLU A 861 -4.08 -9.24 22.03
C GLU A 861 -3.59 -9.47 20.59
N ARG A 862 -3.08 -10.66 20.28
CA ARG A 862 -2.53 -11.00 18.97
C ARG A 862 -3.62 -11.12 17.89
N ILE A 863 -3.37 -10.55 16.71
CA ILE A 863 -4.33 -10.58 15.60
C ILE A 863 -4.07 -11.77 14.68
N ASN A 864 -2.81 -11.98 14.25
CA ASN A 864 -2.42 -13.05 13.35
C ASN A 864 -1.18 -13.80 13.86
N VAL A 865 -1.10 -15.07 13.48
CA VAL A 865 0.07 -15.94 13.68
C VAL A 865 0.44 -16.53 12.31
N PRO A 866 1.36 -15.91 11.53
CA PRO A 866 1.65 -16.29 10.15
C PRO A 866 2.12 -17.75 9.97
N ALA A 867 2.70 -18.35 11.00
CA ALA A 867 3.09 -19.76 11.01
C ALA A 867 1.90 -20.73 10.97
N ILE A 868 0.69 -20.25 11.28
CA ILE A 868 -0.55 -21.06 11.25
C ILE A 868 -1.25 -20.78 9.91
N SER A 869 -1.18 -21.73 8.98
CA SER A 869 -1.71 -21.57 7.61
C SER A 869 -3.22 -21.30 7.54
N GLN A 870 -3.98 -21.74 8.54
CA GLN A 870 -5.40 -21.43 8.72
C GLN A 870 -5.62 -20.81 10.10
N HIS A 871 -5.32 -19.51 10.21
CA HIS A 871 -5.53 -18.75 11.42
C HIS A 871 -6.94 -18.17 11.43
N TYR A 872 -7.62 -18.22 12.60
CA TYR A 872 -8.93 -17.58 12.77
C TYR A 872 -8.77 -16.12 13.19
N TRP A 873 -9.11 -15.18 12.31
CA TRP A 873 -9.02 -13.74 12.51
C TRP A 873 -10.21 -13.21 13.33
N LYS A 874 -10.21 -13.52 14.63
CA LYS A 874 -11.31 -13.28 15.57
C LYS A 874 -11.04 -12.18 16.60
N TYR A 875 -9.83 -11.58 16.56
CA TYR A 875 -9.44 -10.56 17.53
C TYR A 875 -10.46 -9.42 17.58
N ARG A 876 -10.92 -9.09 18.77
CA ARG A 876 -11.84 -7.99 19.03
C ARG A 876 -11.30 -7.11 20.14
N PHE A 877 -11.24 -5.78 19.91
CA PHE A 877 -10.80 -4.84 20.92
C PHE A 877 -11.75 -4.92 22.14
N HIS A 878 -11.19 -4.91 23.33
CA HIS A 878 -11.96 -5.20 24.53
C HIS A 878 -12.71 -3.98 25.08
N LEU A 879 -12.23 -2.77 24.80
CA LEU A 879 -12.93 -1.53 25.18
C LEU A 879 -13.90 -1.13 24.06
N THR A 880 -15.03 -0.53 24.46
CA THR A 880 -15.86 0.16 23.46
C THR A 880 -15.23 1.49 23.09
N MET A 881 -15.46 1.96 21.86
CA MET A 881 -14.96 3.25 21.43
C MET A 881 -15.55 4.38 22.27
N GLU A 882 -16.80 4.23 22.72
CA GLU A 882 -17.47 5.17 23.63
C GLU A 882 -16.76 5.25 24.99
N ASP A 883 -16.28 4.15 25.54
CA ASP A 883 -15.54 4.15 26.81
C ASP A 883 -14.14 4.73 26.63
N LEU A 884 -13.45 4.37 25.54
CA LEU A 884 -12.12 4.92 25.23
C LEU A 884 -12.17 6.45 25.04
N LEU A 885 -13.21 6.95 24.40
CA LEU A 885 -13.45 8.39 24.27
C LEU A 885 -13.65 9.11 25.63
N LYS A 886 -14.17 8.43 26.66
CA LYS A 886 -14.37 9.00 28.00
C LYS A 886 -13.09 9.06 28.84
N GLU A 887 -12.03 8.36 28.46
CA GLU A 887 -10.75 8.30 29.20
C GLU A 887 -9.91 9.57 29.02
N GLU A 888 -10.41 10.70 29.57
CA GLU A 888 -9.82 12.03 29.41
C GLU A 888 -8.32 12.08 29.79
N GLY A 889 -7.96 11.41 30.88
CA GLY A 889 -6.58 11.39 31.37
C GLY A 889 -5.62 10.72 30.38
N PHE A 890 -5.99 9.56 29.86
CA PHE A 890 -5.21 8.83 28.87
C PHE A 890 -5.15 9.57 27.53
N ASN A 891 -6.32 10.05 27.05
CA ASN A 891 -6.41 10.74 25.77
C ASN A 891 -5.60 12.05 25.77
N GLY A 892 -5.68 12.82 26.86
CA GLY A 892 -4.88 14.06 27.02
C GLY A 892 -3.38 13.77 27.12
N PHE A 893 -3.00 12.71 27.81
CA PHE A 893 -1.60 12.27 27.90
C PHE A 893 -1.04 11.83 26.54
N LEU A 894 -1.78 11.04 25.77
CA LEU A 894 -1.35 10.61 24.43
C LEU A 894 -1.20 11.82 23.49
N ARG A 895 -2.16 12.76 23.53
CA ARG A 895 -2.06 14.01 22.78
C ARG A 895 -0.78 14.79 23.11
N GLN A 896 -0.48 14.93 24.40
CA GLN A 896 0.74 15.62 24.83
C GLN A 896 2.01 14.91 24.30
N MET A 897 2.06 13.59 24.28
CA MET A 897 3.20 12.85 23.71
C MET A 897 3.36 13.11 22.21
N ILE A 898 2.26 13.14 21.46
CA ILE A 898 2.26 13.42 20.02
C ILE A 898 2.77 14.85 19.75
N ASP A 899 2.30 15.83 20.54
CA ASP A 899 2.74 17.22 20.45
C ASP A 899 4.25 17.35 20.75
N GLN A 900 4.72 16.70 21.80
CA GLN A 900 6.14 16.68 22.17
C GLN A 900 7.02 16.01 21.11
N GLY A 901 6.49 15.02 20.39
CA GLY A 901 7.15 14.38 19.23
C GLY A 901 7.22 15.28 17.98
N GLY A 902 6.68 16.50 18.03
CA GLY A 902 6.69 17.46 16.91
C GLY A 902 5.81 17.02 15.74
N ARG A 903 4.68 16.35 16.04
CA ARG A 903 3.80 15.75 15.00
C ARG A 903 2.48 16.50 14.80
N GLN A 904 2.40 17.74 15.21
CA GLN A 904 1.21 18.60 15.07
C GLN A 904 1.49 20.01 14.53
N ALA A 905 2.68 20.30 14.07
CA ALA A 905 2.99 21.63 13.54
C ALA A 905 2.34 21.86 12.17
N ASP A 906 1.12 22.42 12.18
CA ASP A 906 0.40 22.93 11.02
C ASP A 906 0.28 24.45 11.07
N TYR A 907 0.43 25.10 9.91
CA TYR A 907 -0.02 26.46 9.69
C TYR A 907 -1.43 26.48 9.13
#